data_fd3128781e8ffb0136db11bff73db225
#
_entry.id   fd3128781e8ffb0136db11bff73db225
#
_cell.length_a   1.000
_cell.length_b   1.000
_cell.length_c   1.000
_cell.angle_alpha   90.00
_cell.angle_beta   90.00
_cell.angle_gamma   90.00
#
_symmetry.space_group_name_H-M   'P 1'
#
loop_
_entity.id
_entity.type
_entity.pdbx_description
1 polymer ?
#
loop_
_entity_poly.entity_id
_entity_poly.type
_entity_poly.pdbx_seq_one_letter_code
_entity_poly.pdbx_strand_id
1 'polypeptide(L)'
;MKKLFLVDAYALIFKYYYAFLGRPMRNRAGMNTSVVFGFVKFLRDIQKRERPDLLGVAFDPKGGSFRREIFPEYKANRAETPEDILLSVPYVKRVLEAMCIPILEVEGYEADDVIGTLSQKGVEAGYEVFMVTPDKDYGQLVRDNCKIYKQKGAEGSIEIVDREAIRGKYGIDDPSLVRDILALWGDASDNIPGVPGIGEKSACKLVQEWGTVENILDNVSKIKGKQGEKIAEWGDKLRLAKTLTTICLDVPIPFREEDLTVCEPHIDELKALFAELDFKAFMNDLTNLAPPEEQPEGPRQEAQTQLAEMARAKSAAAKRAALVGQGNLFGDPVVDMPAAEVPVAELQAEADAMQFKTAQTTPHDYRLVENASQLREVVAEVGKYGEFCFDTETTGFDIFNDRIVGMSLAVKPFEAWYIPFKEENTAEYTQIVRPLFEDEGIAKIGQNIKFDLMVLRRLGLDIRGRKYDTMILHYLLDPESRHNMNALSEKYLNYKPIEIETLIGKGSKQLTMDLVNVERVKEYAAEDADVTLQLKHVLYPQVEKIGLQHLYFEVEEPMIAVLADIEMAGVRIDSGALAEYSVELSRRLAELEAAIRAEAGESTLNINSARQLGEVLFAKMRIAEKPKMTKTKQFCTDEDYLQTFARKHRIVDLILEYRGVKKLLSTYVEALPQLVNRTTGRIHTSFNQAVTATGRLSSTNPNLQNIPVREEMGRRIRRAFIPSDSDHLLLSADYSQVELRLMAHLSGDESLIAAFAHGEDIHAATAAKLFNKTLDEVTSEERRRAKTANFGIIYGISAFGLSQRLEIPRKEAKDIIDGYFESYPKVKEYMDNVVAKAKEEGFVSTIFGRRRYLNDISSHNAVARGLAERNAVNAPIQGSAADIMKIAMINVHRRFAAEGIRSKVILQVHDELVVDMLRSEQERVATIVTECMESAAALKVRLVVDYGVGDNWLEAH
;
A
#
# COMPACT_ATOMS: atom_id res chain seq x y z
N MET A 1 -24.66 6.08 36.90
CA MET A 1 -24.39 4.69 37.32
C MET A 1 -22.93 4.47 37.07
N LYS A 2 -22.20 3.78 37.93
CA LYS A 2 -20.80 3.40 37.66
C LYS A 2 -20.71 2.43 36.52
N LYS A 3 -19.66 2.51 35.68
CA LYS A 3 -19.46 1.70 34.47
C LYS A 3 -18.43 0.60 34.69
N LEU A 4 -18.81 -0.63 34.39
CA LEU A 4 -17.92 -1.79 34.33
C LEU A 4 -17.74 -2.24 32.88
N PHE A 5 -16.46 -2.29 32.42
CA PHE A 5 -16.12 -2.82 31.11
C PHE A 5 -15.41 -4.17 31.24
N LEU A 6 -15.91 -5.20 30.58
CA LEU A 6 -15.34 -6.54 30.52
C LEU A 6 -14.99 -6.88 29.07
N VAL A 7 -13.72 -7.10 28.80
CA VAL A 7 -13.18 -7.25 27.45
C VAL A 7 -12.82 -8.68 27.16
N ASP A 8 -13.34 -9.23 26.07
CA ASP A 8 -12.97 -10.52 25.53
C ASP A 8 -11.67 -10.37 24.72
N ALA A 9 -10.57 -10.91 25.26
CA ALA A 9 -9.24 -10.74 24.70
C ALA A 9 -9.10 -11.41 23.33
N TYR A 10 -9.46 -12.69 23.21
CA TYR A 10 -9.26 -13.43 21.97
C TYR A 10 -10.14 -12.94 20.85
N ALA A 11 -11.36 -12.51 21.12
CA ALA A 11 -12.25 -11.93 20.12
C ALA A 11 -11.64 -10.65 19.51
N LEU A 12 -10.95 -9.82 20.29
CA LEU A 12 -10.24 -8.64 19.80
C LEU A 12 -8.91 -9.01 19.13
N ILE A 13 -8.13 -9.93 19.68
CA ILE A 13 -6.85 -10.40 19.11
C ILE A 13 -7.06 -10.93 17.69
N PHE A 14 -8.02 -11.83 17.50
CA PHE A 14 -8.36 -12.34 16.15
C PHE A 14 -8.88 -11.24 15.24
N LYS A 15 -9.71 -10.32 15.74
CA LYS A 15 -10.20 -9.18 14.96
C LYS A 15 -9.05 -8.36 14.40
N TYR A 16 -8.05 -8.00 15.22
CA TYR A 16 -6.93 -7.19 14.78
C TYR A 16 -5.93 -7.97 13.92
N TYR A 17 -5.76 -9.26 14.17
CA TYR A 17 -5.00 -10.11 13.27
C TYR A 17 -5.55 -10.07 11.85
N TYR A 18 -6.85 -10.29 11.67
CA TYR A 18 -7.48 -10.23 10.33
C TYR A 18 -7.57 -8.82 9.75
N ALA A 19 -7.67 -7.80 10.58
CA ALA A 19 -7.71 -6.41 10.12
C ALA A 19 -6.40 -5.97 9.47
N PHE A 20 -5.27 -6.46 9.96
CA PHE A 20 -3.93 -6.12 9.46
C PHE A 20 -3.31 -7.20 8.56
N LEU A 21 -4.04 -8.26 8.21
CA LEU A 21 -3.51 -9.39 7.44
C LEU A 21 -2.89 -8.98 6.09
N GLY A 22 -3.46 -7.96 5.43
CA GLY A 22 -2.96 -7.44 4.16
C GLY A 22 -1.74 -6.50 4.27
N ARG A 23 -1.49 -5.93 5.45
CA ARG A 23 -0.37 -5.03 5.74
C ARG A 23 0.03 -5.15 7.21
N PRO A 24 0.75 -6.20 7.60
CA PRO A 24 1.18 -6.36 8.98
C PRO A 24 2.25 -5.32 9.35
N MET A 25 2.10 -4.75 10.54
CA MET A 25 3.13 -3.94 11.15
C MET A 25 4.19 -4.88 11.74
N ARG A 26 5.45 -4.67 11.44
CA ARG A 26 6.54 -5.47 11.99
C ARG A 26 7.51 -4.57 12.75
N ASN A 27 7.97 -5.03 13.91
CA ASN A 27 9.06 -4.36 14.61
C ASN A 27 10.42 -4.71 13.96
N ARG A 28 11.50 -4.12 14.47
CA ARG A 28 12.88 -4.33 13.97
C ARG A 28 13.34 -5.79 14.02
N ALA A 29 12.79 -6.58 14.92
CA ALA A 29 13.07 -8.02 15.02
C ALA A 29 12.27 -8.86 14.01
N GLY A 30 11.44 -8.22 13.16
CA GLY A 30 10.59 -8.88 12.17
C GLY A 30 9.27 -9.44 12.74
N MET A 31 9.03 -9.31 14.04
CA MET A 31 7.80 -9.78 14.69
C MET A 31 6.60 -8.96 14.20
N ASN A 32 5.49 -9.62 13.91
CA ASN A 32 4.23 -8.97 13.60
C ASN A 32 3.60 -8.36 14.86
N THR A 33 3.62 -7.03 14.97
CA THR A 33 3.12 -6.28 16.12
C THR A 33 1.72 -5.71 15.94
N SER A 34 1.08 -5.95 14.79
CA SER A 34 -0.22 -5.40 14.42
C SER A 34 -1.32 -5.71 15.42
N VAL A 35 -1.33 -6.95 15.93
CA VAL A 35 -2.32 -7.42 16.91
C VAL A 35 -2.21 -6.63 18.19
N VAL A 36 -0.99 -6.51 18.73
CA VAL A 36 -0.72 -5.77 19.97
C VAL A 36 -1.06 -4.30 19.80
N PHE A 37 -0.66 -3.70 18.67
CA PHE A 37 -0.97 -2.31 18.36
C PHE A 37 -2.47 -2.03 18.34
N GLY A 38 -3.23 -2.84 17.60
CA GLY A 38 -4.68 -2.66 17.49
C GLY A 38 -5.39 -2.84 18.83
N PHE A 39 -4.96 -3.84 19.60
CA PHE A 39 -5.49 -4.14 20.92
C PHE A 39 -5.26 -2.99 21.92
N VAL A 40 -4.02 -2.52 22.02
CA VAL A 40 -3.64 -1.40 22.91
C VAL A 40 -4.35 -0.11 22.53
N LYS A 41 -4.40 0.20 21.23
CA LYS A 41 -5.10 1.37 20.73
C LYS A 41 -6.57 1.36 21.14
N PHE A 42 -7.23 0.22 20.99
CA PHE A 42 -8.64 0.10 21.33
C PHE A 42 -8.90 0.25 22.85
N LEU A 43 -8.07 -0.35 23.69
CA LEU A 43 -8.20 -0.19 25.15
C LEU A 43 -8.01 1.28 25.58
N ARG A 44 -7.01 1.96 25.03
CA ARG A 44 -6.79 3.39 25.29
C ARG A 44 -7.97 4.25 24.82
N ASP A 45 -8.57 3.90 23.68
CA ASP A 45 -9.76 4.59 23.18
C ASP A 45 -10.96 4.39 24.14
N ILE A 46 -11.14 3.19 24.71
CA ILE A 46 -12.17 2.93 25.74
C ILE A 46 -11.86 3.79 26.99
N GLN A 47 -10.65 3.75 27.52
CA GLN A 47 -10.28 4.52 28.72
C GLN A 47 -10.48 6.03 28.53
N LYS A 48 -10.07 6.59 27.39
CA LYS A 48 -10.22 8.02 27.08
C LYS A 48 -11.69 8.43 26.86
N ARG A 49 -12.46 7.62 26.16
CA ARG A 49 -13.83 7.94 25.68
C ARG A 49 -14.88 7.63 26.72
N GLU A 50 -14.82 6.43 27.30
CA GLU A 50 -15.85 5.92 28.20
C GLU A 50 -15.55 6.16 29.68
N ARG A 51 -14.27 6.32 30.06
CA ARG A 51 -13.80 6.51 31.43
C ARG A 51 -14.42 5.49 32.41
N PRO A 52 -14.17 4.18 32.18
CA PRO A 52 -14.77 3.14 33.01
C PRO A 52 -14.33 3.29 34.48
N ASP A 53 -15.26 3.03 35.40
CA ASP A 53 -14.92 2.94 36.84
C ASP A 53 -14.18 1.65 37.15
N LEU A 54 -14.55 0.56 36.44
CA LEU A 54 -13.93 -0.76 36.52
C LEU A 54 -13.68 -1.31 35.13
N LEU A 55 -12.54 -1.99 34.93
CA LEU A 55 -12.15 -2.59 33.67
C LEU A 55 -11.42 -3.90 33.91
N GLY A 56 -11.80 -4.97 33.19
CA GLY A 56 -11.10 -6.25 33.19
C GLY A 56 -11.02 -6.86 31.81
N VAL A 57 -9.94 -7.61 31.52
CA VAL A 57 -9.72 -8.29 30.24
C VAL A 57 -9.64 -9.80 30.48
N ALA A 58 -10.60 -10.55 29.92
CA ALA A 58 -10.71 -11.99 30.10
C ALA A 58 -10.01 -12.75 28.96
N PHE A 59 -9.25 -13.79 29.34
CA PHE A 59 -8.55 -14.70 28.45
C PHE A 59 -9.05 -16.13 28.61
N ASP A 60 -9.08 -16.91 27.53
CA ASP A 60 -9.26 -18.35 27.62
C ASP A 60 -8.01 -19.01 28.23
N PRO A 61 -8.17 -19.97 29.17
CA PRO A 61 -7.05 -20.64 29.81
C PRO A 61 -6.34 -21.61 28.87
N LYS A 62 -5.06 -21.88 29.19
CA LYS A 62 -4.31 -22.95 28.56
C LYS A 62 -4.84 -24.31 29.08
N GLY A 63 -5.47 -25.11 28.27
CA GLY A 63 -5.92 -26.45 28.70
C GLY A 63 -7.35 -26.82 28.24
N GLY A 64 -8.09 -25.83 27.77
CA GLY A 64 -9.47 -25.99 27.28
C GLY A 64 -10.50 -25.75 28.38
N SER A 65 -11.78 -25.99 28.06
CA SER A 65 -12.91 -25.75 28.95
C SER A 65 -13.68 -27.03 29.25
N PHE A 66 -14.50 -27.01 30.28
CA PHE A 66 -15.43 -28.11 30.65
C PHE A 66 -16.29 -28.59 29.47
N ARG A 67 -16.50 -27.73 28.42
CA ARG A 67 -17.26 -28.10 27.23
C ARG A 67 -16.57 -29.23 26.43
N ARG A 68 -15.23 -29.29 26.44
CA ARG A 68 -14.49 -30.39 25.82
C ARG A 68 -14.60 -31.72 26.57
N GLU A 69 -14.80 -31.67 27.89
CA GLU A 69 -15.06 -32.89 28.68
C GLU A 69 -16.44 -33.44 28.34
N ILE A 70 -17.44 -32.55 28.12
CA ILE A 70 -18.80 -32.94 27.76
C ILE A 70 -18.89 -33.38 26.28
N PHE A 71 -18.19 -32.70 25.40
CA PHE A 71 -18.21 -32.93 23.95
C PHE A 71 -16.78 -32.79 23.37
N PRO A 72 -16.03 -33.89 23.22
CA PRO A 72 -14.63 -33.86 22.76
C PRO A 72 -14.42 -33.23 21.40
N GLU A 73 -15.45 -33.24 20.55
CA GLU A 73 -15.42 -32.58 19.23
C GLU A 73 -15.66 -31.07 19.27
N TYR A 74 -15.91 -30.49 20.45
CA TYR A 74 -16.09 -29.04 20.63
C TYR A 74 -14.86 -28.27 20.17
N LYS A 75 -15.05 -27.32 19.24
CA LYS A 75 -14.00 -26.53 18.60
C LYS A 75 -12.92 -27.36 17.86
N ALA A 76 -13.16 -28.66 17.57
CA ALA A 76 -12.19 -29.52 16.88
C ALA A 76 -11.96 -29.13 15.40
N ASN A 77 -12.88 -28.42 14.79
CA ASN A 77 -12.79 -27.91 13.41
C ASN A 77 -12.06 -26.56 13.31
N ARG A 78 -11.66 -25.94 14.43
CA ARG A 78 -10.87 -24.70 14.40
C ARG A 78 -9.48 -25.02 13.88
N ALA A 79 -9.01 -24.21 12.90
CA ALA A 79 -7.63 -24.26 12.45
C ALA A 79 -6.68 -23.96 13.60
N GLU A 80 -5.45 -24.44 13.52
CA GLU A 80 -4.40 -24.07 14.48
C GLU A 80 -4.29 -22.56 14.59
N THR A 81 -4.09 -22.08 15.81
CA THR A 81 -3.92 -20.64 16.06
C THR A 81 -2.69 -20.13 15.31
N PRO A 82 -2.81 -19.11 14.46
CA PRO A 82 -1.69 -18.55 13.73
C PRO A 82 -0.51 -18.18 14.64
N GLU A 83 0.71 -18.46 14.19
CA GLU A 83 1.94 -18.22 14.94
C GLU A 83 2.06 -16.75 15.41
N ASP A 84 1.70 -15.81 14.56
CA ASP A 84 1.67 -14.38 14.89
C ASP A 84 0.76 -14.06 16.08
N ILE A 85 -0.35 -14.80 16.26
CA ILE A 85 -1.24 -14.65 17.43
C ILE A 85 -0.57 -15.24 18.67
N LEU A 86 0.01 -16.45 18.54
CA LEU A 86 0.71 -17.10 19.66
C LEU A 86 1.86 -16.24 20.19
N LEU A 87 2.59 -15.58 19.30
CA LEU A 87 3.64 -14.63 19.65
C LEU A 87 3.10 -13.31 20.24
N SER A 88 1.91 -12.86 19.81
CA SER A 88 1.32 -11.59 20.27
C SER A 88 0.69 -11.67 21.65
N VAL A 89 0.10 -12.81 22.04
CA VAL A 89 -0.62 -12.97 23.33
C VAL A 89 0.26 -12.65 24.55
N PRO A 90 1.51 -13.14 24.66
CA PRO A 90 2.38 -12.76 25.76
C PRO A 90 2.64 -11.24 25.83
N TYR A 91 2.81 -10.58 24.70
CA TYR A 91 3.00 -9.13 24.66
C TYR A 91 1.74 -8.36 25.04
N VAL A 92 0.55 -8.82 24.60
CA VAL A 92 -0.72 -8.25 25.06
C VAL A 92 -0.84 -8.32 26.59
N LYS A 93 -0.52 -9.47 27.20
CA LYS A 93 -0.55 -9.63 28.66
C LYS A 93 0.46 -8.73 29.35
N ARG A 94 1.71 -8.68 28.89
CA ARG A 94 2.75 -7.75 29.44
C ARG A 94 2.32 -6.29 29.36
N VAL A 95 1.69 -5.87 28.26
CA VAL A 95 1.18 -4.50 28.13
C VAL A 95 0.01 -4.25 29.07
N LEU A 96 -0.91 -5.19 29.27
CA LEU A 96 -1.99 -5.07 30.23
C LEU A 96 -1.46 -4.94 31.66
N GLU A 97 -0.49 -5.76 32.04
CA GLU A 97 0.20 -5.69 33.34
C GLU A 97 0.86 -4.32 33.55
N ALA A 98 1.59 -3.84 32.55
CA ALA A 98 2.22 -2.52 32.61
C ALA A 98 1.21 -1.35 32.56
N MET A 99 0.05 -1.53 31.92
CA MET A 99 -1.08 -0.59 31.96
C MET A 99 -1.89 -0.69 33.25
N CYS A 100 -1.56 -1.63 34.14
CA CYS A 100 -2.27 -1.90 35.38
C CYS A 100 -3.75 -2.26 35.14
N ILE A 101 -4.03 -2.98 34.04
CA ILE A 101 -5.37 -3.46 33.69
C ILE A 101 -5.49 -4.93 34.09
N PRO A 102 -6.47 -5.28 34.93
CA PRO A 102 -6.68 -6.65 35.40
C PRO A 102 -6.86 -7.68 34.30
N ILE A 103 -6.10 -8.78 34.38
CA ILE A 103 -6.23 -9.96 33.53
C ILE A 103 -7.06 -11.00 34.27
N LEU A 104 -8.13 -11.48 33.62
CA LEU A 104 -9.08 -12.43 34.17
C LEU A 104 -8.93 -13.77 33.43
N GLU A 105 -8.45 -14.79 34.10
CA GLU A 105 -8.25 -16.12 33.52
C GLU A 105 -8.58 -17.16 34.60
N VAL A 106 -9.53 -18.06 34.35
CA VAL A 106 -9.97 -19.11 35.28
C VAL A 106 -9.85 -20.46 34.61
N GLU A 107 -9.10 -21.37 35.21
CA GLU A 107 -8.86 -22.70 34.67
C GLU A 107 -10.17 -23.48 34.49
N GLY A 108 -10.36 -24.11 33.34
CA GLY A 108 -11.55 -24.88 33.00
C GLY A 108 -12.74 -24.07 32.47
N TYR A 109 -12.68 -22.72 32.45
CA TYR A 109 -13.75 -21.86 31.97
C TYR A 109 -13.26 -20.95 30.86
N GLU A 110 -14.07 -20.69 29.84
CA GLU A 110 -13.75 -19.79 28.74
C GLU A 110 -13.95 -18.32 29.14
N ALA A 111 -13.37 -17.39 28.38
CA ALA A 111 -13.49 -15.96 28.64
C ALA A 111 -14.94 -15.46 28.68
N ASP A 112 -15.82 -16.05 27.86
CA ASP A 112 -17.25 -15.77 27.83
C ASP A 112 -17.97 -16.16 29.15
N ASP A 113 -17.60 -17.28 29.79
CA ASP A 113 -18.11 -17.72 31.07
C ASP A 113 -17.68 -16.79 32.21
N VAL A 114 -16.40 -16.36 32.20
CA VAL A 114 -15.85 -15.40 33.16
C VAL A 114 -16.55 -14.05 33.04
N ILE A 115 -16.68 -13.53 31.81
CA ILE A 115 -17.38 -12.27 31.52
C ILE A 115 -18.86 -12.38 31.86
N GLY A 116 -19.52 -13.50 31.54
CA GLY A 116 -20.92 -13.76 31.87
C GLY A 116 -21.15 -13.68 33.35
N THR A 117 -20.36 -14.43 34.15
CA THR A 117 -20.44 -14.43 35.61
C THR A 117 -20.20 -13.06 36.22
N LEU A 118 -19.13 -12.35 35.81
CA LEU A 118 -18.83 -11.02 36.33
C LEU A 118 -19.83 -9.96 35.87
N SER A 119 -20.40 -10.11 34.66
CA SER A 119 -21.46 -9.23 34.22
C SER A 119 -22.72 -9.32 35.06
N GLN A 120 -23.09 -10.55 35.47
CA GLN A 120 -24.22 -10.74 36.36
C GLN A 120 -23.95 -10.11 37.74
N LYS A 121 -22.82 -10.45 38.36
CA LYS A 121 -22.43 -9.92 39.68
C LYS A 121 -22.26 -8.39 39.65
N GLY A 122 -21.75 -7.84 38.56
CA GLY A 122 -21.62 -6.38 38.39
C GLY A 122 -22.96 -5.66 38.31
N VAL A 123 -23.93 -6.23 37.60
CA VAL A 123 -25.32 -5.69 37.58
C VAL A 123 -25.95 -5.77 38.97
N GLU A 124 -25.81 -6.90 39.69
CA GLU A 124 -26.26 -7.06 41.07
C GLU A 124 -25.62 -6.05 42.04
N ALA A 125 -24.35 -5.69 41.78
CA ALA A 125 -23.62 -4.64 42.53
C ALA A 125 -23.99 -3.19 42.10
N GLY A 126 -24.89 -3.01 41.12
CA GLY A 126 -25.42 -1.72 40.70
C GLY A 126 -24.59 -1.00 39.64
N TYR A 127 -23.76 -1.73 38.88
CA TYR A 127 -22.99 -1.21 37.74
C TYR A 127 -23.79 -1.28 36.44
N GLU A 128 -23.53 -0.36 35.52
CA GLU A 128 -23.85 -0.49 34.13
C GLU A 128 -22.70 -1.27 33.45
N VAL A 129 -22.96 -2.46 32.95
CA VAL A 129 -21.96 -3.40 32.43
C VAL A 129 -21.90 -3.33 30.90
N PHE A 130 -20.69 -3.22 30.36
CA PHE A 130 -20.41 -3.27 28.95
C PHE A 130 -19.48 -4.46 28.64
N MET A 131 -20.03 -5.46 27.94
CA MET A 131 -19.28 -6.61 27.45
C MET A 131 -18.66 -6.26 26.10
N VAL A 132 -17.33 -6.16 26.02
CA VAL A 132 -16.60 -5.72 24.83
C VAL A 132 -16.23 -6.92 23.99
N THR A 133 -17.08 -7.27 23.04
CA THR A 133 -16.88 -8.42 22.16
C THR A 133 -17.67 -8.26 20.85
N PRO A 134 -17.17 -8.76 19.69
CA PRO A 134 -17.96 -8.92 18.47
C PRO A 134 -18.85 -10.17 18.46
N ASP A 135 -18.68 -11.08 19.43
CA ASP A 135 -19.33 -12.37 19.43
C ASP A 135 -20.86 -12.28 19.67
N LYS A 136 -21.61 -13.06 18.87
CA LYS A 136 -23.07 -13.11 18.91
C LYS A 136 -23.63 -13.85 20.15
N ASP A 137 -22.83 -14.75 20.74
CA ASP A 137 -23.27 -15.64 21.82
C ASP A 137 -23.51 -14.86 23.10
N TYR A 138 -22.79 -13.74 23.30
CA TYR A 138 -23.07 -12.81 24.39
C TYR A 138 -24.47 -12.16 24.33
N GLY A 139 -25.18 -12.29 23.20
CA GLY A 139 -26.57 -11.83 23.08
C GLY A 139 -27.49 -12.38 24.15
N GLN A 140 -27.22 -13.60 24.69
CA GLN A 140 -27.97 -14.23 25.75
C GLN A 140 -27.84 -13.55 27.12
N LEU A 141 -26.78 -12.72 27.30
CA LEU A 141 -26.48 -12.04 28.55
C LEU A 141 -27.04 -10.61 28.59
N VAL A 142 -27.55 -10.09 27.49
CA VAL A 142 -28.05 -8.71 27.36
C VAL A 142 -29.28 -8.49 28.27
N ARG A 143 -29.23 -7.43 29.06
CA ARG A 143 -30.32 -6.98 29.93
C ARG A 143 -30.24 -5.46 30.13
N ASP A 144 -31.19 -4.86 30.87
CA ASP A 144 -31.32 -3.40 30.92
C ASP A 144 -30.01 -2.69 31.32
N ASN A 145 -29.25 -3.23 32.27
CA ASN A 145 -27.97 -2.69 32.75
C ASN A 145 -26.75 -3.51 32.26
N CYS A 146 -26.90 -4.38 31.26
CA CYS A 146 -25.82 -5.15 30.67
C CYS A 146 -25.93 -5.16 29.14
N LYS A 147 -24.97 -4.58 28.46
CA LYS A 147 -25.01 -4.34 27.02
C LYS A 147 -23.72 -4.85 26.35
N ILE A 148 -23.79 -5.20 25.07
CA ILE A 148 -22.59 -5.49 24.29
C ILE A 148 -22.04 -4.18 23.69
N TYR A 149 -20.75 -3.95 23.88
CA TYR A 149 -20.00 -2.84 23.30
C TYR A 149 -19.17 -3.34 22.12
N LYS A 150 -19.61 -3.02 20.91
CA LYS A 150 -19.04 -3.56 19.67
C LYS A 150 -18.50 -2.46 18.79
N GLN A 151 -17.23 -2.57 18.43
CA GLN A 151 -16.61 -1.65 17.45
C GLN A 151 -17.00 -2.05 16.03
N LYS A 152 -17.59 -1.10 15.27
CA LYS A 152 -17.89 -1.21 13.84
C LYS A 152 -16.78 -0.62 12.99
N GLY A 153 -16.26 -1.40 12.03
CA GLY A 153 -15.29 -0.95 11.02
C GLY A 153 -13.94 -0.48 11.56
N ALA A 154 -13.11 0.05 10.67
CA ALA A 154 -11.78 0.59 10.99
C ALA A 154 -11.80 1.99 11.61
N GLU A 155 -12.86 2.77 11.37
CA GLU A 155 -13.02 4.17 11.84
C GLU A 155 -13.46 4.29 13.32
N GLY A 156 -13.57 3.16 14.05
CA GLY A 156 -13.81 3.17 15.49
C GLY A 156 -15.22 3.62 15.92
N SER A 157 -16.21 3.58 15.04
CA SER A 157 -17.62 3.79 15.44
C SER A 157 -18.08 2.63 16.36
N ILE A 158 -18.80 2.97 17.43
CA ILE A 158 -19.27 2.01 18.43
C ILE A 158 -20.74 1.70 18.19
N GLU A 159 -21.06 0.42 18.28
CA GLU A 159 -22.45 -0.09 18.35
C GLU A 159 -22.69 -0.64 19.75
N ILE A 160 -23.71 -0.13 20.39
CA ILE A 160 -24.22 -0.69 21.64
C ILE A 160 -25.38 -1.62 21.29
N VAL A 161 -25.23 -2.91 21.68
CA VAL A 161 -26.30 -3.90 21.48
C VAL A 161 -27.00 -4.07 22.82
N ASP A 162 -28.17 -3.50 22.92
CA ASP A 162 -29.08 -3.58 24.07
C ASP A 162 -30.24 -4.56 23.80
N ARG A 163 -31.17 -4.62 24.73
CA ARG A 163 -32.36 -5.49 24.65
C ARG A 163 -33.22 -5.20 23.40
N GLU A 164 -33.32 -3.95 23.01
CA GLU A 164 -34.12 -3.54 21.84
C GLU A 164 -33.45 -4.00 20.53
N ALA A 165 -32.11 -3.93 20.47
CA ALA A 165 -31.31 -4.46 19.35
C ALA A 165 -31.45 -6.00 19.23
N ILE A 166 -31.45 -6.75 20.35
CA ILE A 166 -31.69 -8.20 20.37
C ILE A 166 -33.10 -8.52 19.89
N ARG A 167 -34.11 -7.80 20.41
CA ARG A 167 -35.50 -7.92 19.96
C ARG A 167 -35.63 -7.63 18.44
N GLY A 168 -35.03 -6.57 17.96
CA GLY A 168 -35.04 -6.22 16.53
C GLY A 168 -34.38 -7.27 15.63
N LYS A 169 -33.33 -7.95 16.14
CA LYS A 169 -32.60 -8.97 15.39
C LYS A 169 -33.28 -10.33 15.38
N TYR A 170 -33.72 -10.80 16.53
CA TYR A 170 -34.21 -12.18 16.71
C TYR A 170 -35.74 -12.29 16.89
N GLY A 171 -36.41 -11.16 17.16
CA GLY A 171 -37.86 -11.08 17.37
C GLY A 171 -38.30 -11.71 18.70
N ILE A 172 -37.42 -11.70 19.69
CA ILE A 172 -37.67 -12.27 21.05
C ILE A 172 -37.63 -11.15 22.09
N ASP A 173 -38.45 -11.26 23.12
CA ASP A 173 -38.49 -10.30 24.23
C ASP A 173 -37.50 -10.60 25.35
N ASP A 174 -37.17 -11.88 25.52
CA ASP A 174 -36.16 -12.32 26.47
C ASP A 174 -34.85 -12.69 25.78
N PRO A 175 -33.77 -11.86 25.94
CA PRO A 175 -32.46 -12.14 25.36
C PRO A 175 -31.85 -13.50 25.74
N SER A 176 -32.19 -14.06 26.89
CA SER A 176 -31.69 -15.38 27.33
C SER A 176 -32.04 -16.52 26.35
N LEU A 177 -33.10 -16.34 25.55
CA LEU A 177 -33.51 -17.29 24.51
C LEU A 177 -32.58 -17.31 23.28
N VAL A 178 -31.59 -16.44 23.20
CA VAL A 178 -30.55 -16.48 22.12
C VAL A 178 -29.82 -17.81 22.16
N ARG A 179 -29.53 -18.39 23.35
CA ARG A 179 -28.93 -19.72 23.50
C ARG A 179 -29.78 -20.83 22.87
N ASP A 180 -31.10 -20.70 22.96
CA ASP A 180 -32.07 -21.68 22.41
C ASP A 180 -32.12 -21.57 20.86
N ILE A 181 -32.01 -20.35 20.32
CA ILE A 181 -31.88 -20.14 18.87
C ILE A 181 -30.59 -20.76 18.36
N LEU A 182 -29.47 -20.57 19.07
CA LEU A 182 -28.15 -21.09 18.70
C LEU A 182 -28.13 -22.63 18.79
N ALA A 183 -28.77 -23.20 19.81
CA ALA A 183 -28.88 -24.66 19.93
C ALA A 183 -29.65 -25.30 18.75
N LEU A 184 -30.74 -24.67 18.29
CA LEU A 184 -31.51 -25.15 17.14
C LEU A 184 -30.77 -24.99 15.82
N TRP A 185 -30.10 -23.83 15.63
CA TRP A 185 -29.39 -23.48 14.41
C TRP A 185 -28.02 -24.17 14.33
N GLY A 186 -27.38 -24.40 15.47
CA GLY A 186 -26.01 -24.87 15.62
C GLY A 186 -24.99 -23.72 15.48
N ASP A 187 -23.77 -23.98 15.89
CA ASP A 187 -22.64 -23.10 15.68
C ASP A 187 -21.48 -23.81 14.96
N ALA A 188 -21.35 -23.52 13.68
CA ALA A 188 -20.28 -24.09 12.85
C ALA A 188 -18.88 -23.64 13.29
N SER A 189 -18.74 -22.47 13.96
CA SER A 189 -17.44 -21.97 14.43
C SER A 189 -16.94 -22.79 15.64
N ASP A 190 -17.86 -23.27 16.46
CA ASP A 190 -17.58 -24.05 17.67
C ASP A 190 -17.83 -25.55 17.50
N ASN A 191 -18.12 -25.96 16.27
CA ASN A 191 -18.47 -27.36 15.93
C ASN A 191 -19.69 -27.89 16.70
N ILE A 192 -20.64 -27.02 17.03
CA ILE A 192 -21.86 -27.38 17.68
C ILE A 192 -22.91 -27.73 16.62
N PRO A 193 -23.37 -28.98 16.53
CA PRO A 193 -24.31 -29.37 15.50
C PRO A 193 -25.71 -28.84 15.79
N GLY A 194 -26.32 -28.16 14.82
CA GLY A 194 -27.71 -27.76 14.83
C GLY A 194 -28.65 -28.80 14.20
N VAL A 195 -29.95 -28.64 14.35
CA VAL A 195 -30.95 -29.55 13.76
C VAL A 195 -30.89 -29.46 12.22
N PRO A 196 -30.69 -30.56 11.47
CA PRO A 196 -30.53 -30.55 10.03
C PRO A 196 -31.69 -29.87 9.29
N GLY A 197 -31.39 -28.78 8.58
CA GLY A 197 -32.37 -27.99 7.80
C GLY A 197 -33.09 -26.90 8.59
N ILE A 198 -32.69 -26.65 9.84
CA ILE A 198 -33.11 -25.49 10.63
C ILE A 198 -31.97 -24.46 10.58
N GLY A 199 -32.17 -23.38 9.83
CA GLY A 199 -31.26 -22.23 9.83
C GLY A 199 -31.78 -21.13 10.76
N GLU A 200 -31.01 -20.05 10.91
CA GLU A 200 -31.26 -18.92 11.81
C GLU A 200 -32.73 -18.45 11.80
N LYS A 201 -33.30 -18.17 10.63
CA LYS A 201 -34.68 -17.68 10.49
C LYS A 201 -35.73 -18.68 11.01
N SER A 202 -35.49 -19.97 10.81
CA SER A 202 -36.40 -21.01 11.26
C SER A 202 -36.28 -21.25 12.78
N ALA A 203 -35.06 -21.18 13.30
CA ALA A 203 -34.80 -21.27 14.74
C ALA A 203 -35.46 -20.09 15.47
N CYS A 204 -35.29 -18.84 14.95
CA CYS A 204 -35.98 -17.68 15.52
C CYS A 204 -37.49 -17.85 15.58
N LYS A 205 -38.13 -18.31 14.50
CA LYS A 205 -39.58 -18.55 14.49
C LYS A 205 -40.03 -19.60 15.51
N LEU A 206 -39.31 -20.69 15.64
CA LEU A 206 -39.61 -21.74 16.62
C LEU A 206 -39.51 -21.22 18.06
N VAL A 207 -38.43 -20.41 18.34
CA VAL A 207 -38.27 -19.82 19.68
C VAL A 207 -39.28 -18.73 19.95
N GLN A 208 -39.67 -17.93 18.95
CA GLN A 208 -40.75 -16.94 19.07
C GLN A 208 -42.09 -17.59 19.39
N GLU A 209 -42.38 -18.75 18.80
CA GLU A 209 -43.69 -19.43 18.98
C GLU A 209 -43.71 -20.31 20.26
N TRP A 210 -42.61 -20.98 20.56
CA TRP A 210 -42.57 -22.02 21.62
C TRP A 210 -41.66 -21.67 22.78
N GLY A 211 -40.81 -20.65 22.70
CA GLY A 211 -39.86 -20.27 23.77
C GLY A 211 -38.64 -21.16 23.79
N THR A 212 -38.43 -21.89 24.88
CA THR A 212 -37.22 -22.68 25.11
C THR A 212 -37.18 -23.99 24.32
N VAL A 213 -35.97 -24.54 24.15
CA VAL A 213 -35.75 -25.86 23.55
C VAL A 213 -36.58 -26.96 24.24
N GLU A 214 -36.71 -26.92 25.56
CA GLU A 214 -37.52 -27.87 26.33
C GLU A 214 -38.98 -27.79 25.90
N ASN A 215 -39.55 -26.58 25.85
CA ASN A 215 -40.92 -26.39 25.40
C ASN A 215 -41.13 -26.81 23.94
N ILE A 216 -40.15 -26.59 23.08
CA ILE A 216 -40.18 -27.04 21.69
C ILE A 216 -40.24 -28.58 21.63
N LEU A 217 -39.41 -29.27 22.42
CA LEU A 217 -39.37 -30.71 22.47
C LEU A 217 -40.66 -31.31 23.06
N ASP A 218 -41.24 -30.73 24.14
CA ASP A 218 -42.48 -31.14 24.75
C ASP A 218 -43.69 -30.99 23.82
N ASN A 219 -43.62 -30.01 22.89
CA ASN A 219 -44.69 -29.72 21.92
C ASN A 219 -44.34 -30.15 20.49
N VAL A 220 -43.33 -31.00 20.31
CA VAL A 220 -42.85 -31.39 18.98
C VAL A 220 -43.94 -32.03 18.09
N SER A 221 -44.90 -32.75 18.69
CA SER A 221 -46.04 -33.34 17.98
C SER A 221 -47.00 -32.31 17.35
N LYS A 222 -46.93 -31.04 17.80
CA LYS A 222 -47.74 -29.94 17.29
C LYS A 222 -47.02 -29.21 16.15
N ILE A 223 -45.71 -29.40 15.94
CA ILE A 223 -44.90 -28.81 14.90
C ILE A 223 -45.11 -29.61 13.61
N LYS A 224 -45.80 -29.02 12.64
CA LYS A 224 -46.21 -29.69 11.40
C LYS A 224 -45.05 -29.95 10.44
N GLY A 225 -45.08 -31.10 9.76
CA GLY A 225 -44.20 -31.46 8.65
C GLY A 225 -42.81 -31.97 9.05
N LYS A 226 -41.91 -32.08 8.10
CA LYS A 226 -40.54 -32.63 8.28
C LYS A 226 -39.69 -31.94 9.37
N GLN A 227 -40.09 -30.74 9.77
CA GLN A 227 -39.39 -30.00 10.80
C GLN A 227 -39.62 -30.59 12.19
N GLY A 228 -40.88 -30.95 12.53
CA GLY A 228 -41.19 -31.60 13.78
C GLY A 228 -40.53 -32.97 13.90
N GLU A 229 -40.55 -33.77 12.82
CA GLU A 229 -39.91 -35.10 12.79
C GLU A 229 -38.41 -35.00 13.09
N LYS A 230 -37.71 -34.04 12.44
CA LYS A 230 -36.29 -33.85 12.67
C LYS A 230 -35.94 -33.34 14.07
N ILE A 231 -36.74 -32.46 14.65
CA ILE A 231 -36.55 -31.99 16.03
C ILE A 231 -36.73 -33.15 16.99
N ALA A 232 -37.72 -34.01 16.76
CA ALA A 232 -37.95 -35.19 17.58
C ALA A 232 -36.78 -36.19 17.53
N GLU A 233 -36.28 -36.47 16.31
CA GLU A 233 -35.06 -37.30 16.14
C GLU A 233 -33.83 -36.71 16.82
N TRP A 234 -33.75 -35.37 16.91
CA TRP A 234 -32.59 -34.65 17.41
C TRP A 234 -32.61 -34.39 18.92
N GLY A 235 -33.65 -34.81 19.64
CA GLY A 235 -33.97 -34.49 21.03
C GLY A 235 -32.79 -34.39 22.00
N ASP A 236 -32.07 -35.50 22.22
CA ASP A 236 -30.91 -35.49 23.13
C ASP A 236 -29.74 -34.65 22.63
N LYS A 237 -29.49 -34.64 21.32
CA LYS A 237 -28.44 -33.81 20.71
C LYS A 237 -28.77 -32.35 20.82
N LEU A 238 -30.04 -31.98 20.75
CA LEU A 238 -30.50 -30.60 20.90
C LEU A 238 -30.31 -30.08 22.33
N ARG A 239 -30.56 -30.96 23.35
CA ARG A 239 -30.27 -30.63 24.75
C ARG A 239 -28.75 -30.43 24.97
N LEU A 240 -27.94 -31.30 24.40
CA LEU A 240 -26.49 -31.16 24.42
C LEU A 240 -26.05 -29.83 23.73
N ALA A 241 -26.59 -29.54 22.54
CA ALA A 241 -26.28 -28.31 21.84
C ALA A 241 -26.63 -27.07 22.69
N LYS A 242 -27.78 -27.06 23.36
CA LYS A 242 -28.16 -26.00 24.30
C LYS A 242 -27.17 -25.88 25.47
N THR A 243 -26.71 -26.99 26.04
CA THR A 243 -25.71 -26.97 27.11
C THR A 243 -24.40 -26.32 26.61
N LEU A 244 -23.95 -26.68 25.40
CA LEU A 244 -22.71 -26.16 24.80
C LEU A 244 -22.80 -24.67 24.42
N THR A 245 -23.96 -24.18 23.96
CA THR A 245 -24.18 -22.77 23.61
C THR A 245 -24.52 -21.89 24.82
N THR A 246 -24.77 -22.45 25.99
CA THR A 246 -25.09 -21.67 27.20
C THR A 246 -23.80 -21.19 27.85
N ILE A 247 -23.70 -19.90 28.07
CA ILE A 247 -22.60 -19.28 28.84
C ILE A 247 -22.82 -19.57 30.33
N CYS A 248 -21.81 -20.11 31.00
CA CYS A 248 -21.84 -20.41 32.43
C CYS A 248 -21.79 -19.11 33.24
N LEU A 249 -22.68 -19.01 34.25
CA LEU A 249 -22.75 -17.82 35.11
C LEU A 249 -22.27 -18.09 36.56
N ASP A 250 -21.78 -19.32 36.82
CA ASP A 250 -21.35 -19.79 38.13
C ASP A 250 -19.85 -20.10 38.19
N VAL A 251 -19.04 -19.33 37.43
CA VAL A 251 -17.58 -19.42 37.49
C VAL A 251 -17.10 -19.07 38.93
N PRO A 252 -16.15 -19.81 39.50
CA PRO A 252 -15.67 -19.57 40.86
C PRO A 252 -14.72 -18.36 40.93
N ILE A 253 -15.20 -17.21 40.45
CA ILE A 253 -14.50 -15.91 40.48
C ILE A 253 -15.28 -14.94 41.35
N PRO A 254 -14.68 -14.35 42.39
CA PRO A 254 -15.34 -13.33 43.21
C PRO A 254 -15.48 -12.02 42.44
N PHE A 255 -16.53 -11.25 42.72
CA PHE A 255 -16.62 -9.85 42.29
C PHE A 255 -16.11 -8.94 43.42
N ARG A 256 -14.95 -8.34 43.19
CA ARG A 256 -14.36 -7.35 44.09
C ARG A 256 -13.99 -6.13 43.26
N GLU A 257 -14.38 -4.92 43.68
CA GLU A 257 -14.08 -3.69 42.99
C GLU A 257 -12.55 -3.49 42.85
N GLU A 258 -11.79 -3.84 43.89
CA GLU A 258 -10.32 -3.77 43.90
C GLU A 258 -9.64 -4.63 42.86
N ASP A 259 -10.22 -5.80 42.51
CA ASP A 259 -9.69 -6.72 41.47
C ASP A 259 -9.98 -6.25 40.04
N LEU A 260 -10.82 -5.23 39.85
CA LEU A 260 -11.22 -4.68 38.56
C LEU A 260 -10.88 -3.18 38.42
N THR A 261 -10.28 -2.59 39.47
CA THR A 261 -9.85 -1.19 39.42
C THR A 261 -8.54 -1.04 38.64
N VAL A 262 -8.55 -0.16 37.65
CA VAL A 262 -7.33 0.22 36.91
C VAL A 262 -6.52 1.17 37.79
N CYS A 263 -5.30 0.79 38.14
CA CYS A 263 -4.37 1.63 38.89
C CYS A 263 -3.51 2.51 37.95
N GLU A 264 -2.60 3.30 38.51
CA GLU A 264 -1.68 4.09 37.70
C GLU A 264 -0.75 3.18 36.89
N PRO A 265 -0.58 3.41 35.58
CA PRO A 265 0.24 2.56 34.73
C PRO A 265 1.73 2.67 35.09
N HIS A 266 2.45 1.59 34.93
CA HIS A 266 3.90 1.51 35.07
C HIS A 266 4.58 2.13 33.85
N ILE A 267 4.76 3.44 33.88
CA ILE A 267 5.19 4.23 32.71
C ILE A 267 6.52 3.75 32.13
N ASP A 268 7.51 3.39 32.95
CA ASP A 268 8.83 2.96 32.48
C ASP A 268 8.77 1.57 31.81
N GLU A 269 7.94 0.66 32.31
CA GLU A 269 7.70 -0.64 31.68
C GLU A 269 6.96 -0.49 30.35
N LEU A 270 5.96 0.40 30.30
CA LEU A 270 5.25 0.71 29.06
C LEU A 270 6.18 1.33 28.01
N LYS A 271 7.06 2.24 28.40
CA LYS A 271 8.07 2.80 27.50
C LYS A 271 8.99 1.70 26.95
N ALA A 272 9.48 0.81 27.79
CA ALA A 272 10.33 -0.30 27.37
C ALA A 272 9.60 -1.25 26.40
N LEU A 273 8.35 -1.62 26.71
CA LEU A 273 7.52 -2.47 25.87
C LEU A 273 7.17 -1.82 24.51
N PHE A 274 6.79 -0.54 24.52
CA PHE A 274 6.46 0.16 23.29
C PHE A 274 7.69 0.41 22.42
N ALA A 275 8.87 0.55 23.02
CA ALA A 275 10.14 0.57 22.29
C ALA A 275 10.46 -0.79 21.65
N GLU A 276 10.30 -1.89 22.39
CA GLU A 276 10.48 -3.27 21.87
C GLU A 276 9.52 -3.58 20.72
N LEU A 277 8.30 -3.04 20.77
CA LEU A 277 7.24 -3.25 19.77
C LEU A 277 7.25 -2.20 18.63
N ASP A 278 8.14 -1.21 18.66
CA ASP A 278 8.19 -0.06 17.73
C ASP A 278 6.91 0.80 17.72
N PHE A 279 6.24 0.98 18.85
CA PHE A 279 5.00 1.75 18.99
C PHE A 279 5.23 3.24 19.27
N LYS A 280 5.87 3.95 18.36
CA LYS A 280 6.22 5.38 18.49
C LYS A 280 5.02 6.27 18.87
N ALA A 281 3.84 6.01 18.30
CA ALA A 281 2.63 6.79 18.59
C ALA A 281 2.17 6.67 20.06
N PHE A 282 2.31 5.50 20.67
CA PHE A 282 1.93 5.29 22.06
C PHE A 282 2.95 5.83 23.05
N MET A 283 4.22 5.86 22.67
CA MET A 283 5.26 6.48 23.47
C MET A 283 5.05 7.99 23.66
N ASN A 284 4.73 8.69 22.57
CA ASN A 284 4.44 10.13 22.60
C ASN A 284 3.23 10.47 23.51
N ASP A 285 2.24 9.58 23.57
CA ASP A 285 1.07 9.76 24.44
C ASP A 285 1.41 9.56 25.94
N LEU A 286 2.40 8.74 26.29
CA LEU A 286 2.81 8.52 27.68
C LEU A 286 3.53 9.75 28.30
N THR A 287 4.22 10.52 27.47
CA THR A 287 4.91 11.75 27.89
C THR A 287 3.94 12.86 28.31
N ASN A 288 2.70 12.84 27.80
CA ASN A 288 1.65 13.82 28.13
C ASN A 288 0.87 13.51 29.44
N LEU A 289 1.19 12.45 30.16
CA LEU A 289 0.51 12.02 31.40
C LEU A 289 1.26 12.37 32.68
N ALA A 290 2.43 13.02 32.60
CA ALA A 290 3.14 13.54 33.78
C ALA A 290 2.45 14.80 34.33
N PRO A 291 2.34 14.99 35.65
CA PRO A 291 1.66 16.16 36.23
C PRO A 291 2.40 17.46 35.90
N PRO A 292 1.69 18.57 35.65
CA PRO A 292 2.32 19.84 35.31
C PRO A 292 3.02 20.46 36.55
N GLU A 293 4.31 20.72 36.42
CA GLU A 293 4.99 21.64 37.33
C GLU A 293 4.52 23.09 37.08
N GLU A 294 4.22 23.80 38.15
CA GLU A 294 3.67 25.15 38.13
C GLU A 294 4.57 26.15 37.41
N GLN A 295 4.05 26.83 36.40
CA GLN A 295 4.61 28.06 35.82
C GLN A 295 3.57 29.19 35.79
N PRO A 296 3.99 30.47 36.00
CA PRO A 296 3.08 31.57 36.29
C PRO A 296 2.36 32.11 35.03
N GLU A 297 1.10 32.50 35.24
CA GLU A 297 0.18 33.07 34.25
C GLU A 297 0.63 34.43 33.68
N GLY A 298 0.54 34.55 32.34
CA GLY A 298 0.59 35.83 31.63
C GLY A 298 -0.47 35.85 30.51
N PRO A 299 -0.98 37.01 30.08
CA PRO A 299 -2.30 37.16 29.46
C PRO A 299 -2.35 36.74 27.96
N ARG A 300 -3.20 35.79 27.69
CA ARG A 300 -3.49 35.29 26.32
C ARG A 300 -4.98 35.04 26.12
N GLN A 301 -5.75 36.07 25.80
CA GLN A 301 -7.17 35.83 25.41
C GLN A 301 -7.69 36.57 24.17
N GLU A 302 -6.99 37.51 23.56
CA GLU A 302 -7.54 38.25 22.40
C GLU A 302 -6.97 37.88 21.04
N ALA A 303 -5.84 37.14 20.97
CA ALA A 303 -5.24 36.73 19.70
C ALA A 303 -5.81 35.44 19.08
N GLN A 304 -6.53 34.63 19.85
CA GLN A 304 -7.02 33.31 19.37
C GLN A 304 -8.28 33.38 18.52
N THR A 305 -9.09 34.40 18.68
CA THR A 305 -10.38 34.50 17.93
C THR A 305 -10.19 34.99 16.50
N GLN A 306 -9.20 35.85 16.23
CA GLN A 306 -8.91 36.32 14.86
C GLN A 306 -8.14 35.29 14.01
N LEU A 307 -7.35 34.41 14.61
CA LEU A 307 -6.67 33.32 13.90
C LEU A 307 -7.61 32.17 13.47
N ALA A 308 -8.67 31.93 14.24
CA ALA A 308 -9.62 30.86 13.91
C ALA A 308 -10.50 31.16 12.69
N GLU A 309 -10.78 32.42 12.43
CA GLU A 309 -11.58 32.84 11.25
C GLU A 309 -10.75 32.85 9.97
N MET A 310 -9.47 33.21 10.04
CA MET A 310 -8.57 33.12 8.87
C MET A 310 -8.20 31.67 8.49
N ALA A 311 -8.17 30.76 9.45
CA ALA A 311 -7.91 29.34 9.23
C ALA A 311 -9.07 28.62 8.49
N ARG A 312 -10.31 29.04 8.74
CA ARG A 312 -11.50 28.47 8.06
C ARG A 312 -11.60 28.84 6.59
N ALA A 313 -11.12 30.01 6.20
CA ALA A 313 -11.13 30.45 4.79
C ALA A 313 -10.02 29.80 3.95
N LYS A 314 -8.86 29.47 4.55
CA LYS A 314 -7.74 28.78 3.87
C LYS A 314 -7.92 27.26 3.77
N SER A 315 -8.68 26.65 4.68
CA SER A 315 -8.97 25.19 4.64
C SER A 315 -9.85 24.79 3.45
N ALA A 316 -10.67 25.71 2.93
CA ALA A 316 -11.50 25.46 1.75
C ALA A 316 -10.70 25.44 0.43
N ALA A 317 -9.59 26.19 0.35
CA ALA A 317 -8.71 26.22 -0.81
C ALA A 317 -7.72 25.05 -0.83
N ALA A 318 -7.21 24.65 0.34
CA ALA A 318 -6.28 23.52 0.47
C ALA A 318 -6.97 22.15 0.22
N LYS A 319 -8.25 22.03 0.57
CA LYS A 319 -9.04 20.80 0.25
C LYS A 319 -9.29 20.60 -1.24
N ARG A 320 -9.19 21.66 -2.07
CA ARG A 320 -9.27 21.54 -3.54
C ARG A 320 -7.97 21.06 -4.19
N ALA A 321 -6.83 21.33 -3.59
CA ALA A 321 -5.52 20.91 -4.12
C ALA A 321 -5.11 19.48 -3.75
N ALA A 322 -5.63 18.92 -2.66
CA ALA A 322 -5.27 17.57 -2.16
C ALA A 322 -6.05 16.42 -2.82
N LEU A 323 -6.93 16.70 -3.78
CA LEU A 323 -7.80 15.69 -4.43
C LEU A 323 -7.25 15.16 -5.77
N VAL A 324 -6.01 15.48 -6.13
CA VAL A 324 -5.36 15.06 -7.38
C VAL A 324 -4.14 14.21 -7.05
N GLY A 325 -4.32 12.92 -6.98
CA GLY A 325 -3.17 12.01 -6.95
C GLY A 325 -3.47 10.61 -6.42
N GLN A 326 -3.30 9.68 -7.32
CA GLN A 326 -3.07 8.24 -7.13
C GLN A 326 -4.30 7.32 -7.13
N GLY A 327 -4.58 6.80 -8.31
CA GLY A 327 -5.25 5.51 -8.47
C GLY A 327 -4.29 4.54 -9.16
N ASN A 328 -3.93 3.47 -8.47
CA ASN A 328 -3.20 2.34 -9.07
C ASN A 328 -4.17 1.45 -9.85
N LEU A 329 -3.66 0.84 -10.92
CA LEU A 329 -4.43 -0.01 -11.88
C LEU A 329 -4.99 -1.31 -11.26
N PHE A 330 -4.70 -1.57 -9.97
CA PHE A 330 -5.27 -2.68 -9.19
C PHE A 330 -5.72 -2.07 -7.87
N GLY A 331 -7.03 -1.82 -7.79
CA GLY A 331 -7.65 -1.08 -6.72
C GLY A 331 -7.42 -1.66 -5.32
N ASP A 332 -6.70 -0.90 -4.52
CA ASP A 332 -6.86 -0.86 -3.08
C ASP A 332 -6.67 0.59 -2.62
N PRO A 333 -7.57 1.14 -1.81
CA PRO A 333 -7.49 2.53 -1.40
C PRO A 333 -6.41 2.72 -0.32
N VAL A 334 -5.47 3.62 -0.60
CA VAL A 334 -4.55 4.15 0.41
C VAL A 334 -5.33 5.12 1.29
N VAL A 335 -5.43 4.82 2.57
CA VAL A 335 -6.02 5.72 3.57
C VAL A 335 -4.90 6.58 4.13
N ASP A 336 -4.94 7.87 3.83
CA ASP A 336 -4.12 8.90 4.48
C ASP A 336 -4.57 9.07 5.93
N MET A 337 -3.61 9.01 6.85
CA MET A 337 -3.80 9.44 8.24
C MET A 337 -3.15 10.82 8.44
N PRO A 338 -3.83 11.76 9.09
CA PRO A 338 -3.27 13.08 9.33
C PRO A 338 -2.16 13.03 10.37
N ALA A 339 -1.06 13.72 10.07
CA ALA A 339 0.04 13.93 11.01
C ALA A 339 -0.37 14.90 12.13
N ALA A 340 -0.09 14.52 13.37
CA ALA A 340 -0.24 15.38 14.53
C ALA A 340 1.04 16.20 14.72
N GLU A 341 0.92 17.49 14.99
CA GLU A 341 2.01 18.42 15.28
C GLU A 341 2.59 18.17 16.68
N VAL A 342 3.93 18.12 16.79
CA VAL A 342 4.67 17.99 18.06
C VAL A 342 5.76 19.06 18.15
N PRO A 343 6.00 19.71 19.31
CA PRO A 343 7.04 20.73 19.49
C PRO A 343 8.46 20.17 19.49
N VAL A 344 9.40 20.92 18.91
CA VAL A 344 10.76 20.51 18.54
C VAL A 344 11.72 20.19 19.74
N ALA A 345 11.44 20.68 20.93
CA ALA A 345 12.29 20.44 22.09
C ALA A 345 12.14 19.03 22.71
N GLU A 346 11.05 18.33 22.43
CA GLU A 346 10.75 17.01 22.99
C GLU A 346 11.36 15.86 22.17
N LEU A 347 11.60 16.07 20.87
CA LEU A 347 12.18 15.06 19.98
C LEU A 347 13.64 14.71 20.32
N GLN A 348 14.37 15.62 20.93
CA GLN A 348 15.75 15.43 21.32
C GLN A 348 15.93 14.60 22.60
N ALA A 349 15.01 14.77 23.57
CA ALA A 349 14.99 13.96 24.78
C ALA A 349 14.54 12.50 24.53
N GLU A 350 13.74 12.27 23.47
CA GLU A 350 13.29 10.94 23.08
C GLU A 350 14.36 10.11 22.36
N ALA A 351 15.32 10.75 21.67
CA ALA A 351 16.43 10.06 21.01
C ALA A 351 17.35 9.38 22.03
N ASP A 352 17.56 10.02 23.19
CA ASP A 352 18.37 9.48 24.29
C ASP A 352 17.71 8.27 24.98
N ALA A 353 16.37 8.19 24.95
CA ALA A 353 15.62 7.07 25.52
C ALA A 353 15.58 5.82 24.60
N MET A 354 15.91 5.97 23.30
CA MET A 354 15.77 4.90 22.30
C MET A 354 17.08 4.17 21.94
N GLN A 355 18.21 4.45 22.57
CA GLN A 355 19.53 3.89 22.24
C GLN A 355 20.02 4.17 20.80
N PHE A 356 19.39 5.04 20.01
CA PHE A 356 19.97 5.50 18.75
C PHE A 356 21.11 6.46 19.00
N LYS A 357 22.18 6.30 18.27
CA LYS A 357 23.19 7.34 18.14
C LYS A 357 22.59 8.54 17.41
N THR A 358 23.03 9.75 17.74
CA THR A 358 22.65 11.00 17.07
C THR A 358 23.88 11.89 16.94
N ALA A 359 23.79 13.00 16.19
CA ALA A 359 24.88 13.99 16.15
C ALA A 359 25.29 14.48 17.55
N GLN A 360 24.35 14.60 18.48
CA GLN A 360 24.62 15.06 19.84
C GLN A 360 25.34 14.03 20.71
N THR A 361 25.12 12.74 20.47
CA THR A 361 25.68 11.62 21.23
C THR A 361 26.91 11.00 20.60
N THR A 362 27.24 11.38 19.36
CA THR A 362 28.33 10.81 18.56
C THR A 362 29.38 11.89 18.33
N PRO A 363 30.62 11.72 18.78
CA PRO A 363 31.71 12.66 18.47
C PRO A 363 31.93 12.72 16.94
N HIS A 364 31.95 13.91 16.39
CA HIS A 364 32.18 14.16 14.97
C HIS A 364 32.94 15.50 14.78
N ASP A 365 33.48 15.70 13.57
CA ASP A 365 34.20 16.91 13.18
C ASP A 365 33.58 17.44 11.84
N TYR A 366 32.52 18.25 11.97
CA TYR A 366 31.83 18.90 10.86
C TYR A 366 32.29 20.33 10.72
N ARG A 367 32.96 20.62 9.60
CA ARG A 367 33.68 21.88 9.36
C ARG A 367 32.96 22.76 8.37
N LEU A 368 32.84 24.05 8.67
CA LEU A 368 32.33 25.05 7.75
C LEU A 368 33.49 25.55 6.86
N VAL A 369 33.26 25.61 5.56
CA VAL A 369 34.17 26.22 4.58
C VAL A 369 33.78 27.68 4.38
N GLU A 370 34.59 28.62 4.88
CA GLU A 370 34.24 30.04 4.93
C GLU A 370 34.65 30.80 3.69
N ASN A 371 35.66 30.32 2.92
CA ASN A 371 36.20 31.03 1.79
C ASN A 371 36.84 30.10 0.73
N ALA A 372 37.13 30.66 -0.44
CA ALA A 372 37.70 29.94 -1.57
C ALA A 372 39.08 29.30 -1.29
N SER A 373 39.91 29.86 -0.39
CA SER A 373 41.19 29.25 -0.03
C SER A 373 41.01 27.95 0.71
N GLN A 374 40.16 27.96 1.74
CA GLN A 374 39.79 26.76 2.47
C GLN A 374 39.12 25.72 1.56
N LEU A 375 38.26 26.15 0.61
CA LEU A 375 37.67 25.24 -0.36
C LEU A 375 38.73 24.54 -1.24
N ARG A 376 39.77 25.24 -1.68
CA ARG A 376 40.89 24.63 -2.43
C ARG A 376 41.64 23.60 -1.57
N GLU A 377 41.82 23.88 -0.29
CA GLU A 377 42.45 22.94 0.64
C GLU A 377 41.61 21.66 0.82
N VAL A 378 40.26 21.84 1.01
CA VAL A 378 39.32 20.73 1.07
C VAL A 378 39.32 19.89 -0.21
N VAL A 379 39.27 20.53 -1.39
CA VAL A 379 39.34 19.85 -2.70
C VAL A 379 40.65 19.05 -2.84
N ALA A 380 41.78 19.64 -2.43
CA ALA A 380 43.06 18.95 -2.45
C ALA A 380 43.14 17.79 -1.44
N GLU A 381 42.47 17.90 -0.30
CA GLU A 381 42.35 16.79 0.67
C GLU A 381 41.49 15.68 0.14
N VAL A 382 40.25 15.98 -0.30
CA VAL A 382 39.29 15.03 -0.85
C VAL A 382 39.85 14.29 -2.06
N GLY A 383 40.58 14.99 -2.94
CA GLY A 383 41.23 14.42 -4.13
C GLY A 383 42.31 13.39 -3.84
N LYS A 384 42.76 13.23 -2.58
CA LYS A 384 43.68 12.15 -2.20
C LYS A 384 42.99 10.80 -2.02
N TYR A 385 41.67 10.78 -1.93
CA TYR A 385 40.85 9.58 -1.72
C TYR A 385 40.28 9.10 -3.07
N GLY A 386 40.13 7.81 -3.19
CA GLY A 386 39.54 7.17 -4.40
C GLY A 386 38.02 7.29 -4.48
N GLU A 387 37.39 7.80 -3.42
CA GLU A 387 35.96 8.03 -3.36
C GLU A 387 35.60 9.14 -2.34
N PHE A 388 34.49 9.81 -2.55
CA PHE A 388 33.91 10.74 -1.59
C PHE A 388 32.39 10.73 -1.66
N CYS A 389 31.74 11.06 -0.52
CA CYS A 389 30.32 11.31 -0.46
C CYS A 389 30.05 12.79 -0.59
N PHE A 390 28.94 13.12 -1.23
CA PHE A 390 28.44 14.49 -1.37
C PHE A 390 26.92 14.52 -1.28
N ASP A 391 26.41 15.68 -0.87
CA ASP A 391 25.00 16.00 -0.86
C ASP A 391 24.83 17.50 -1.20
N THR A 392 23.70 17.89 -1.80
CA THR A 392 23.42 19.29 -2.17
C THR A 392 22.18 19.82 -1.48
N GLU A 393 22.31 21.01 -0.87
CA GLU A 393 21.20 21.76 -0.30
C GLU A 393 20.68 22.79 -1.28
N THR A 394 19.35 22.88 -1.42
CA THR A 394 18.68 23.80 -2.36
C THR A 394 17.55 24.57 -1.68
N THR A 395 17.06 25.63 -2.30
CA THR A 395 15.91 26.41 -1.81
C THR A 395 14.58 25.66 -1.94
N GLY A 396 14.52 24.59 -2.74
CA GLY A 396 13.36 23.76 -2.98
C GLY A 396 13.64 22.64 -3.97
N PHE A 397 12.60 22.01 -4.50
CA PHE A 397 12.72 20.83 -5.38
C PHE A 397 12.55 21.12 -6.87
N ASP A 398 12.27 22.38 -7.26
CA ASP A 398 12.19 22.77 -8.67
C ASP A 398 13.58 23.08 -9.20
N ILE A 399 14.23 22.09 -9.78
CA ILE A 399 15.61 22.23 -10.30
C ILE A 399 15.79 23.38 -11.29
N PHE A 400 14.74 23.92 -11.91
CA PHE A 400 14.82 25.01 -12.89
C PHE A 400 14.70 26.39 -12.26
N ASN A 401 14.02 26.51 -11.14
CA ASN A 401 13.77 27.78 -10.48
C ASN A 401 14.49 27.91 -9.14
N ASP A 402 14.73 26.79 -8.45
CA ASP A 402 15.44 26.79 -7.18
C ASP A 402 16.96 26.89 -7.38
N ARG A 403 17.67 27.39 -6.36
CA ARG A 403 19.12 27.57 -6.39
C ARG A 403 19.81 26.68 -5.36
N ILE A 404 21.06 26.38 -5.62
CA ILE A 404 21.92 25.72 -4.64
C ILE A 404 22.19 26.67 -3.46
N VAL A 405 22.13 26.14 -2.24
CA VAL A 405 22.40 26.82 -0.97
C VAL A 405 23.72 26.34 -0.37
N GLY A 406 24.03 25.07 -0.58
CA GLY A 406 25.26 24.49 -0.06
C GLY A 406 25.54 23.12 -0.65
N MET A 407 26.72 22.63 -0.36
CA MET A 407 27.20 21.29 -0.67
C MET A 407 27.96 20.73 0.51
N SER A 408 27.74 19.49 0.85
CA SER A 408 28.55 18.79 1.84
C SER A 408 29.44 17.74 1.20
N LEU A 409 30.61 17.48 1.78
CA LEU A 409 31.58 16.49 1.35
C LEU A 409 32.05 15.65 2.54
N ALA A 410 32.18 14.34 2.37
CA ALA A 410 32.74 13.43 3.37
C ALA A 410 33.62 12.35 2.71
N VAL A 411 34.76 12.03 3.35
CA VAL A 411 35.71 10.97 2.89
C VAL A 411 36.01 9.95 3.97
N LYS A 412 35.64 10.26 5.21
CA LYS A 412 35.79 9.37 6.38
C LYS A 412 34.57 9.46 7.27
N PRO A 413 34.20 8.38 7.96
CA PRO A 413 33.16 8.43 8.96
C PRO A 413 33.45 9.50 10.04
N PHE A 414 32.41 10.24 10.41
CA PHE A 414 32.41 11.29 11.42
C PHE A 414 33.25 12.54 11.08
N GLU A 415 33.69 12.68 9.83
CA GLU A 415 34.38 13.88 9.34
C GLU A 415 33.70 14.34 8.05
N ALA A 416 33.24 15.60 8.01
CA ALA A 416 32.63 16.17 6.82
C ALA A 416 32.84 17.69 6.73
N TRP A 417 32.69 18.25 5.55
CA TRP A 417 32.74 19.68 5.28
C TRP A 417 31.41 20.14 4.70
N TYR A 418 30.95 21.31 5.13
CA TYR A 418 29.84 22.03 4.53
C TYR A 418 30.36 23.27 3.82
N ILE A 419 29.98 23.47 2.56
CA ILE A 419 30.40 24.52 1.65
C ILE A 419 29.17 25.38 1.32
N PRO A 420 28.96 26.55 1.94
CA PRO A 420 27.82 27.41 1.63
C PRO A 420 27.98 28.09 0.28
N PHE A 421 26.99 27.90 -0.58
CA PHE A 421 26.90 28.58 -1.88
C PHE A 421 26.00 29.80 -1.75
N LYS A 422 26.49 30.91 -2.27
CA LYS A 422 25.79 32.19 -2.37
C LYS A 422 25.90 32.69 -3.80
N GLU A 423 25.04 33.61 -4.20
CA GLU A 423 25.03 34.13 -5.56
C GLU A 423 26.40 34.64 -5.99
N GLU A 424 27.09 35.35 -5.09
CA GLU A 424 28.41 35.93 -5.36
C GLU A 424 29.55 34.93 -5.51
N ASN A 425 29.48 33.74 -4.89
CA ASN A 425 30.57 32.76 -4.90
C ASN A 425 30.29 31.51 -5.74
N THR A 426 29.05 31.31 -6.22
CA THR A 426 28.62 30.09 -6.92
C THR A 426 29.49 29.76 -8.11
N ALA A 427 29.79 30.75 -8.95
CA ALA A 427 30.62 30.53 -10.15
C ALA A 427 32.06 30.12 -9.80
N GLU A 428 32.69 30.79 -8.82
CA GLU A 428 34.05 30.47 -8.38
C GLU A 428 34.11 29.10 -7.72
N TYR A 429 33.18 28.79 -6.79
CA TYR A 429 33.14 27.54 -6.05
C TYR A 429 32.88 26.35 -6.97
N THR A 430 31.99 26.48 -7.94
CA THR A 430 31.77 25.47 -8.99
C THR A 430 33.05 25.15 -9.75
N GLN A 431 33.87 26.16 -10.11
CA GLN A 431 35.14 25.88 -10.77
C GLN A 431 36.16 25.17 -9.86
N ILE A 432 36.18 25.51 -8.58
CA ILE A 432 37.10 24.91 -7.62
C ILE A 432 36.77 23.42 -7.36
N VAL A 433 35.46 23.05 -7.27
CA VAL A 433 35.05 21.66 -7.02
C VAL A 433 35.03 20.80 -8.29
N ARG A 434 34.98 21.40 -9.47
CA ARG A 434 34.93 20.71 -10.77
C ARG A 434 35.91 19.55 -10.92
N PRO A 435 37.21 19.66 -10.56
CA PRO A 435 38.15 18.54 -10.69
C PRO A 435 37.74 17.28 -9.93
N LEU A 436 37.04 17.41 -8.77
CA LEU A 436 36.58 16.26 -8.02
C LEU A 436 35.43 15.53 -8.73
N PHE A 437 34.47 16.28 -9.26
CA PHE A 437 33.25 15.70 -9.84
C PHE A 437 33.49 15.14 -11.25
N GLU A 438 34.36 15.76 -12.05
CA GLU A 438 34.63 15.35 -13.42
C GLU A 438 35.78 14.35 -13.55
N ASP A 439 36.53 14.04 -12.48
CA ASP A 439 37.53 12.99 -12.47
C ASP A 439 36.85 11.60 -12.47
N GLU A 440 37.11 10.83 -13.55
CA GLU A 440 36.55 9.46 -13.69
C GLU A 440 37.20 8.45 -12.75
N GLY A 441 38.40 8.74 -12.22
CA GLY A 441 39.13 7.91 -11.29
C GLY A 441 38.61 7.97 -9.84
N ILE A 442 37.83 9.00 -9.50
CA ILE A 442 37.28 9.21 -8.18
C ILE A 442 35.80 8.78 -8.19
N ALA A 443 35.41 7.86 -7.31
CA ALA A 443 34.02 7.44 -7.17
C ALA A 443 33.20 8.46 -6.34
N LYS A 444 31.95 8.66 -6.67
CA LYS A 444 31.02 9.55 -5.98
C LYS A 444 29.96 8.75 -5.26
N ILE A 445 29.67 9.12 -4.02
CA ILE A 445 28.69 8.48 -3.17
C ILE A 445 27.61 9.51 -2.85
N GLY A 446 26.34 9.10 -2.87
CA GLY A 446 25.23 9.97 -2.47
C GLY A 446 23.95 9.17 -2.21
N GLN A 447 22.92 9.87 -1.82
CA GLN A 447 21.57 9.34 -1.60
C GLN A 447 20.60 9.97 -2.59
N ASN A 448 20.05 9.21 -3.55
CA ASN A 448 19.23 9.74 -4.66
C ASN A 448 20.01 10.73 -5.54
N ILE A 449 21.21 10.34 -5.93
CA ILE A 449 22.19 11.15 -6.69
C ILE A 449 21.59 11.83 -7.93
N LYS A 450 20.53 11.30 -8.50
CA LYS A 450 19.86 11.86 -9.66
C LYS A 450 19.46 13.33 -9.45
N PHE A 451 18.93 13.67 -8.27
CA PHE A 451 18.57 15.05 -7.95
C PHE A 451 19.81 15.96 -7.95
N ASP A 452 20.85 15.56 -7.24
CA ASP A 452 22.10 16.32 -7.15
C ASP A 452 22.79 16.48 -8.51
N LEU A 453 22.77 15.42 -9.33
CA LEU A 453 23.28 15.48 -10.70
C LEU A 453 22.56 16.54 -11.52
N MET A 454 21.23 16.63 -11.42
CA MET A 454 20.47 17.67 -12.14
C MET A 454 20.78 19.07 -11.63
N VAL A 455 20.90 19.25 -10.30
CA VAL A 455 21.30 20.52 -9.68
C VAL A 455 22.69 20.96 -10.19
N LEU A 456 23.68 20.05 -10.18
CA LEU A 456 25.05 20.33 -10.60
C LEU A 456 25.14 20.59 -12.11
N ARG A 457 24.40 19.88 -12.95
CA ARG A 457 24.35 20.13 -14.40
C ARG A 457 23.85 21.53 -14.75
N ARG A 458 22.94 22.07 -13.94
CA ARG A 458 22.51 23.47 -14.10
C ARG A 458 23.64 24.48 -13.83
N LEU A 459 24.59 24.10 -12.97
CA LEU A 459 25.80 24.90 -12.74
C LEU A 459 26.90 24.64 -13.77
N GLY A 460 26.62 23.82 -14.80
CA GLY A 460 27.57 23.43 -15.82
C GLY A 460 28.62 22.43 -15.31
N LEU A 461 28.31 21.67 -14.27
CA LEU A 461 29.15 20.64 -13.67
C LEU A 461 28.53 19.27 -13.87
N ASP A 462 29.28 18.30 -14.39
CA ASP A 462 28.82 16.92 -14.57
C ASP A 462 29.47 15.97 -13.53
N ILE A 463 28.80 14.88 -13.23
CA ILE A 463 29.32 13.83 -12.33
C ILE A 463 29.82 12.65 -13.17
N ARG A 464 31.16 12.54 -13.30
CA ARG A 464 31.80 11.46 -14.06
C ARG A 464 32.31 10.34 -13.14
N GLY A 465 32.67 9.21 -13.74
CA GLY A 465 33.15 8.02 -13.02
C GLY A 465 32.03 7.26 -12.32
N ARG A 466 32.41 6.34 -11.45
CA ARG A 466 31.47 5.48 -10.72
C ARG A 466 30.66 6.26 -9.71
N LYS A 467 29.38 5.91 -9.58
CA LYS A 467 28.47 6.46 -8.60
C LYS A 467 27.90 5.35 -7.70
N TYR A 468 27.85 5.59 -6.40
CA TYR A 468 27.23 4.70 -5.45
C TYR A 468 26.02 5.42 -4.81
N ASP A 469 24.83 5.08 -5.26
CA ASP A 469 23.58 5.59 -4.71
C ASP A 469 23.03 4.65 -3.64
N THR A 470 23.02 5.09 -2.40
CA THR A 470 22.61 4.26 -1.25
C THR A 470 21.13 3.87 -1.30
N MET A 471 20.26 4.70 -1.89
CA MET A 471 18.86 4.37 -2.16
C MET A 471 18.74 3.19 -3.11
N ILE A 472 19.50 3.20 -4.20
CA ILE A 472 19.47 2.14 -5.23
C ILE A 472 20.17 0.87 -4.73
N LEU A 473 21.29 0.99 -4.01
CA LEU A 473 21.95 -0.15 -3.36
C LEU A 473 20.97 -0.90 -2.45
N HIS A 474 20.26 -0.18 -1.58
CA HIS A 474 19.29 -0.80 -0.70
C HIS A 474 18.06 -1.35 -1.45
N TYR A 475 17.60 -0.69 -2.49
CA TYR A 475 16.51 -1.19 -3.32
C TYR A 475 16.83 -2.56 -3.94
N LEU A 476 18.08 -2.84 -4.33
CA LEU A 476 18.49 -4.15 -4.80
C LEU A 476 18.52 -5.23 -3.70
N LEU A 477 18.73 -4.84 -2.44
CA LEU A 477 18.73 -5.74 -1.29
C LEU A 477 17.32 -6.06 -0.78
N ASP A 478 16.42 -5.07 -0.78
CA ASP A 478 15.08 -5.18 -0.21
C ASP A 478 14.11 -4.23 -0.92
N PRO A 479 13.56 -4.62 -2.11
CA PRO A 479 12.79 -3.71 -2.98
C PRO A 479 11.43 -3.29 -2.42
N GLU A 480 10.93 -3.93 -1.35
CA GLU A 480 9.61 -3.64 -0.78
C GLU A 480 9.65 -2.73 0.46
N SER A 481 10.84 -2.36 0.93
CA SER A 481 11.01 -1.50 2.11
C SER A 481 11.18 -0.02 1.76
N ARG A 482 11.38 0.82 2.78
CA ARG A 482 11.69 2.24 2.58
C ARG A 482 13.18 2.43 2.33
N HIS A 483 13.51 3.30 1.36
CA HIS A 483 14.89 3.55 0.92
C HIS A 483 15.41 4.95 1.25
N ASN A 484 14.67 5.75 2.05
CA ASN A 484 15.15 7.05 2.48
C ASN A 484 16.27 6.92 3.53
N MET A 485 17.16 7.89 3.57
CA MET A 485 18.37 7.89 4.41
C MET A 485 18.04 7.65 5.89
N ASN A 486 17.01 8.30 6.44
CA ASN A 486 16.62 8.13 7.85
C ASN A 486 16.27 6.66 8.19
N ALA A 487 15.45 6.01 7.34
CA ALA A 487 15.10 4.61 7.56
C ALA A 487 16.31 3.67 7.41
N LEU A 488 17.23 4.00 6.48
CA LEU A 488 18.45 3.23 6.27
C LEU A 488 19.43 3.38 7.44
N SER A 489 19.65 4.60 7.91
CA SER A 489 20.55 4.86 9.03
C SER A 489 20.03 4.27 10.34
N GLU A 490 18.72 4.36 10.59
CA GLU A 490 18.10 3.68 11.73
C GLU A 490 18.30 2.16 11.67
N LYS A 491 18.09 1.56 10.47
CA LYS A 491 18.17 0.09 10.26
C LYS A 491 19.59 -0.45 10.31
N TYR A 492 20.55 0.23 9.67
CA TYR A 492 21.88 -0.31 9.41
C TYR A 492 22.98 0.27 10.28
N LEU A 493 22.82 1.51 10.79
CA LEU A 493 23.83 2.21 11.59
C LEU A 493 23.39 2.38 13.05
N ASN A 494 22.17 2.04 13.40
CA ASN A 494 21.54 2.38 14.68
C ASN A 494 21.72 3.88 15.01
N TYR A 495 21.47 4.72 14.01
CA TYR A 495 21.71 6.15 14.06
C TYR A 495 20.46 6.89 13.57
N LYS A 496 20.01 7.91 14.32
CA LYS A 496 18.88 8.76 13.95
C LYS A 496 19.40 10.12 13.50
N PRO A 497 19.36 10.43 12.17
CA PRO A 497 19.78 11.73 11.65
C PRO A 497 18.88 12.88 12.06
N ILE A 498 19.37 14.09 11.93
CA ILE A 498 18.62 15.33 12.10
C ILE A 498 17.51 15.38 11.05
N GLU A 499 16.27 15.57 11.47
CA GLU A 499 15.14 15.70 10.53
C GLU A 499 15.10 17.11 9.94
N ILE A 500 14.98 17.24 8.60
CA ILE A 500 14.94 18.54 7.90
C ILE A 500 13.86 19.48 8.46
N GLU A 501 12.72 18.93 8.90
CA GLU A 501 11.65 19.72 9.49
C GLU A 501 12.05 20.42 10.80
N THR A 502 13.10 19.96 11.46
CA THR A 502 13.64 20.63 12.65
C THR A 502 14.39 21.91 12.29
N LEU A 503 14.87 22.02 11.05
CA LEU A 503 15.58 23.20 10.55
C LEU A 503 14.60 24.20 9.93
N ILE A 504 13.79 23.73 8.98
CA ILE A 504 12.95 24.59 8.12
C ILE A 504 11.50 24.70 8.62
N GLY A 505 11.07 23.87 9.57
CA GLY A 505 9.69 23.83 10.06
C GLY A 505 8.75 23.02 9.16
N LYS A 506 7.44 23.04 9.44
CA LYS A 506 6.41 22.27 8.74
C LYS A 506 5.29 23.14 8.19
N GLY A 507 4.68 22.70 7.08
CA GLY A 507 3.47 23.28 6.51
C GLY A 507 3.65 24.68 5.91
N SER A 508 2.65 25.54 6.01
CA SER A 508 2.63 26.86 5.36
C SER A 508 3.62 27.89 5.96
N LYS A 509 4.28 27.56 7.07
CA LYS A 509 5.32 28.40 7.71
C LYS A 509 6.74 27.86 7.47
N GLN A 510 6.88 26.90 6.60
CA GLN A 510 8.16 26.31 6.24
C GLN A 510 9.07 27.37 5.63
N LEU A 511 10.30 27.47 6.13
CA LEU A 511 11.35 28.33 5.62
C LEU A 511 12.06 27.63 4.47
N THR A 512 12.71 28.40 3.61
CA THR A 512 13.70 27.84 2.66
C THR A 512 15.06 27.69 3.35
N MET A 513 15.88 26.75 2.88
CA MET A 513 17.15 26.38 3.53
C MET A 513 18.13 27.57 3.65
N ASP A 514 18.09 28.49 2.69
CA ASP A 514 18.92 29.73 2.68
C ASP A 514 18.56 30.73 3.78
N LEU A 515 17.40 30.60 4.41
CA LEU A 515 16.97 31.43 5.54
C LEU A 515 17.33 30.81 6.91
N VAL A 516 17.86 29.60 6.92
CA VAL A 516 18.29 28.91 8.15
C VAL A 516 19.70 29.36 8.52
N ASN A 517 19.99 29.41 9.82
CA ASN A 517 21.34 29.73 10.31
C ASN A 517 22.38 28.74 9.78
N VAL A 518 23.48 29.25 9.21
CA VAL A 518 24.50 28.45 8.53
C VAL A 518 25.13 27.37 9.40
N GLU A 519 25.30 27.61 10.70
CA GLU A 519 25.84 26.60 11.64
C GLU A 519 24.88 25.42 11.81
N ARG A 520 23.56 25.67 11.79
CA ARG A 520 22.56 24.59 11.86
C ARG A 520 22.47 23.82 10.54
N VAL A 521 22.58 24.53 9.39
CA VAL A 521 22.64 23.89 8.08
C VAL A 521 23.90 23.03 7.96
N LYS A 522 25.05 23.54 8.45
CA LYS A 522 26.31 22.79 8.49
C LYS A 522 26.16 21.45 9.21
N GLU A 523 25.60 21.46 10.41
CA GLU A 523 25.40 20.22 11.19
C GLU A 523 24.53 19.21 10.46
N TYR A 524 23.43 19.67 9.86
CA TYR A 524 22.50 18.83 9.08
C TYR A 524 23.15 18.30 7.82
N ALA A 525 23.64 19.17 6.95
CA ALA A 525 24.15 18.77 5.63
C ALA A 525 25.44 17.94 5.71
N ALA A 526 26.33 18.24 6.67
CA ALA A 526 27.52 17.44 6.90
C ALA A 526 27.18 16.05 7.46
N GLU A 527 26.16 15.96 8.33
CA GLU A 527 25.63 14.69 8.81
C GLU A 527 25.10 13.84 7.64
N ASP A 528 24.34 14.43 6.69
CA ASP A 528 23.78 13.73 5.55
C ASP A 528 24.88 13.11 4.68
N ALA A 529 25.97 13.83 4.41
CA ALA A 529 27.12 13.28 3.67
C ALA A 529 27.86 12.18 4.46
N ASP A 530 28.07 12.34 5.76
CA ASP A 530 28.74 11.36 6.62
C ASP A 530 27.92 10.07 6.74
N VAL A 531 26.64 10.20 7.09
CA VAL A 531 25.72 9.04 7.22
C VAL A 531 25.59 8.29 5.91
N THR A 532 25.49 8.98 4.78
CA THR A 532 25.42 8.38 3.46
C THR A 532 26.71 7.65 3.09
N LEU A 533 27.88 8.19 3.44
CA LEU A 533 29.17 7.49 3.28
C LEU A 533 29.19 6.18 4.08
N GLN A 534 28.77 6.23 5.35
CA GLN A 534 28.72 5.05 6.22
C GLN A 534 27.71 4.01 5.69
N LEU A 535 26.55 4.44 5.20
CA LEU A 535 25.55 3.56 4.58
C LEU A 535 26.10 2.83 3.36
N LYS A 536 26.86 3.51 2.48
CA LYS A 536 27.50 2.84 1.33
C LYS A 536 28.45 1.74 1.78
N HIS A 537 29.25 1.99 2.83
CA HIS A 537 30.18 1.01 3.36
C HIS A 537 29.51 -0.24 3.94
N VAL A 538 28.25 -0.13 4.39
CA VAL A 538 27.46 -1.26 4.89
C VAL A 538 26.65 -1.94 3.79
N LEU A 539 26.07 -1.17 2.87
CA LEU A 539 25.13 -1.71 1.85
C LEU A 539 25.86 -2.35 0.66
N TYR A 540 26.91 -1.71 0.13
CA TYR A 540 27.59 -2.20 -1.07
C TYR A 540 28.19 -3.61 -0.88
N PRO A 541 28.87 -3.94 0.23
CA PRO A 541 29.34 -5.31 0.46
C PRO A 541 28.24 -6.36 0.50
N GLN A 542 27.01 -5.98 0.90
CA GLN A 542 25.87 -6.90 0.88
C GLN A 542 25.37 -7.14 -0.55
N VAL A 543 25.33 -6.09 -1.39
CA VAL A 543 25.00 -6.21 -2.82
C VAL A 543 26.02 -7.09 -3.54
N GLU A 544 27.31 -6.94 -3.23
CA GLU A 544 28.39 -7.75 -3.78
C GLU A 544 28.28 -9.22 -3.32
N LYS A 545 28.02 -9.44 -2.03
CA LYS A 545 27.85 -10.80 -1.47
C LYS A 545 26.72 -11.60 -2.13
N ILE A 546 25.64 -10.93 -2.55
CA ILE A 546 24.52 -11.59 -3.23
C ILE A 546 24.65 -11.59 -4.76
N GLY A 547 25.78 -11.10 -5.30
CA GLY A 547 26.13 -11.15 -6.72
C GLY A 547 25.40 -10.12 -7.61
N LEU A 548 24.88 -9.03 -7.04
CA LEU A 548 24.13 -8.01 -7.77
C LEU A 548 24.93 -6.78 -8.21
N GLN A 549 26.28 -6.77 -8.01
CA GLN A 549 27.13 -5.67 -8.44
C GLN A 549 27.09 -5.45 -9.95
N HIS A 550 26.95 -6.52 -10.74
CA HIS A 550 26.80 -6.43 -12.19
C HIS A 550 25.52 -5.66 -12.57
N LEU A 551 24.38 -6.06 -12.01
CA LEU A 551 23.11 -5.36 -12.23
C LEU A 551 23.18 -3.89 -11.79
N TYR A 552 23.87 -3.62 -10.69
CA TYR A 552 24.07 -2.25 -10.20
C TYR A 552 24.84 -1.40 -11.21
N PHE A 553 26.05 -1.81 -11.61
CA PHE A 553 26.92 -0.99 -12.45
C PHE A 553 26.57 -0.99 -13.94
N GLU A 554 25.88 -2.01 -14.44
CA GLU A 554 25.55 -2.06 -15.86
C GLU A 554 24.14 -1.56 -16.17
N VAL A 555 23.24 -1.58 -15.16
CA VAL A 555 21.85 -1.18 -15.36
C VAL A 555 21.46 0.00 -14.46
N GLU A 556 21.53 -0.17 -13.14
CA GLU A 556 20.92 0.82 -12.24
C GLU A 556 21.72 2.12 -12.13
N GLU A 557 23.03 2.05 -12.00
CA GLU A 557 23.90 3.23 -11.90
C GLU A 557 23.90 4.07 -13.18
N PRO A 558 24.08 3.51 -14.38
CA PRO A 558 24.01 4.31 -15.61
C PRO A 558 22.63 4.92 -15.85
N MET A 559 21.58 4.27 -15.36
CA MET A 559 20.22 4.77 -15.49
C MET A 559 19.99 6.12 -14.78
N ILE A 560 20.77 6.44 -13.74
CA ILE A 560 20.73 7.74 -13.05
C ILE A 560 20.92 8.90 -14.03
N ALA A 561 21.94 8.82 -14.87
CA ALA A 561 22.24 9.87 -15.86
C ALA A 561 21.19 9.94 -16.98
N VAL A 562 20.71 8.77 -17.43
CA VAL A 562 19.65 8.68 -18.46
C VAL A 562 18.37 9.34 -17.97
N LEU A 563 17.92 9.02 -16.75
CA LEU A 563 16.71 9.62 -16.18
C LEU A 563 16.87 11.11 -15.91
N ALA A 564 18.05 11.55 -15.45
CA ALA A 564 18.33 12.97 -15.28
C ALA A 564 18.16 13.73 -16.61
N ASP A 565 18.67 13.19 -17.72
CA ASP A 565 18.52 13.82 -19.04
C ASP A 565 17.08 13.85 -19.53
N ILE A 566 16.32 12.77 -19.34
CA ILE A 566 14.89 12.70 -19.70
C ILE A 566 14.08 13.71 -18.88
N GLU A 567 14.30 13.76 -17.57
CA GLU A 567 13.61 14.70 -16.68
C GLU A 567 13.95 16.15 -16.99
N MET A 568 15.21 16.45 -17.29
CA MET A 568 15.65 17.80 -17.69
C MET A 568 15.13 18.20 -19.08
N ALA A 569 15.01 17.25 -20.02
CA ALA A 569 14.44 17.50 -21.33
C ALA A 569 12.96 17.87 -21.20
N GLY A 570 12.19 17.13 -20.44
CA GLY A 570 10.76 17.35 -20.25
C GLY A 570 9.94 17.23 -21.53
N VAL A 571 8.62 17.34 -21.42
CA VAL A 571 7.69 17.22 -22.54
C VAL A 571 6.93 18.52 -22.78
N ARG A 572 6.70 18.86 -24.03
CA ARG A 572 5.89 19.98 -24.41
C ARG A 572 4.44 19.56 -24.64
N ILE A 573 3.51 20.37 -24.17
CA ILE A 573 2.08 20.16 -24.40
C ILE A 573 1.44 21.37 -25.07
N ASP A 574 0.40 21.11 -25.86
CA ASP A 574 -0.52 22.11 -26.37
C ASP A 574 -1.64 22.38 -25.34
N SER A 575 -1.40 23.42 -24.53
CA SER A 575 -2.37 23.84 -23.51
C SER A 575 -3.66 24.39 -24.11
N GLY A 576 -3.62 24.92 -25.34
CA GLY A 576 -4.77 25.43 -26.06
C GLY A 576 -5.71 24.28 -26.46
N ALA A 577 -5.14 23.22 -27.07
CA ALA A 577 -5.89 22.01 -27.42
C ALA A 577 -6.52 21.34 -26.18
N LEU A 578 -5.79 21.33 -25.04
CA LEU A 578 -6.35 20.82 -23.77
C LEU A 578 -7.48 21.72 -23.23
N ALA A 579 -7.37 23.04 -23.36
CA ALA A 579 -8.44 23.94 -22.93
C ALA A 579 -9.72 23.76 -23.76
N GLU A 580 -9.60 23.61 -25.08
CA GLU A 580 -10.73 23.27 -25.95
C GLU A 580 -11.37 21.93 -25.56
N TYR A 581 -10.52 20.94 -25.30
CA TYR A 581 -10.98 19.61 -24.88
C TYR A 581 -11.64 19.64 -23.49
N SER A 582 -11.17 20.49 -22.57
CA SER A 582 -11.81 20.73 -21.27
C SER A 582 -13.25 21.18 -21.40
N VAL A 583 -13.55 22.11 -22.33
CA VAL A 583 -14.92 22.58 -22.60
C VAL A 583 -15.80 21.45 -23.08
N GLU A 584 -15.30 20.62 -24.00
CA GLU A 584 -16.06 19.45 -24.54
C GLU A 584 -16.37 18.44 -23.44
N LEU A 585 -15.35 18.05 -22.64
CA LEU A 585 -15.54 17.09 -21.55
C LEU A 585 -16.48 17.64 -20.45
N SER A 586 -16.37 18.92 -20.13
CA SER A 586 -17.26 19.58 -19.16
C SER A 586 -18.72 19.58 -19.61
N ARG A 587 -18.96 19.83 -20.92
CA ARG A 587 -20.31 19.68 -21.50
C ARG A 587 -20.81 18.25 -21.40
N ARG A 588 -19.96 17.26 -21.76
CA ARG A 588 -20.33 15.84 -21.67
C ARG A 588 -20.62 15.42 -20.22
N LEU A 589 -19.84 15.88 -19.25
CA LEU A 589 -20.11 15.66 -17.85
C LEU A 589 -21.47 16.18 -17.41
N ALA A 590 -21.82 17.39 -17.81
CA ALA A 590 -23.13 17.99 -17.47
C ALA A 590 -24.29 17.20 -18.11
N GLU A 591 -24.14 16.73 -19.34
CA GLU A 591 -25.12 15.84 -20.01
C GLU A 591 -25.28 14.52 -19.26
N LEU A 592 -24.18 13.88 -18.89
CA LEU A 592 -24.18 12.62 -18.14
C LEU A 592 -24.79 12.81 -16.74
N GLU A 593 -24.45 13.91 -16.07
CA GLU A 593 -25.00 14.24 -14.76
C GLU A 593 -26.52 14.41 -14.80
N ALA A 594 -27.02 15.12 -15.81
CA ALA A 594 -28.45 15.28 -16.02
C ALA A 594 -29.14 13.93 -16.35
N ALA A 595 -28.53 13.10 -17.19
CA ALA A 595 -29.04 11.78 -17.56
C ALA A 595 -29.08 10.82 -16.37
N ILE A 596 -28.03 10.80 -15.53
CA ILE A 596 -27.96 9.97 -14.32
C ILE A 596 -29.04 10.38 -13.32
N ARG A 597 -29.21 11.71 -13.09
CA ARG A 597 -30.25 12.22 -12.19
C ARG A 597 -31.66 11.90 -12.69
N ALA A 598 -31.88 12.00 -13.99
CA ALA A 598 -33.18 11.66 -14.61
C ALA A 598 -33.46 10.15 -14.46
N GLU A 599 -32.49 9.29 -14.74
CA GLU A 599 -32.65 7.83 -14.63
C GLU A 599 -32.82 7.39 -13.17
N ALA A 600 -32.16 8.06 -12.24
CA ALA A 600 -32.28 7.84 -10.80
C ALA A 600 -33.60 8.36 -10.22
N GLY A 601 -34.31 9.23 -10.92
CA GLY A 601 -35.49 9.94 -10.39
C GLY A 601 -35.16 10.92 -9.27
N GLU A 602 -33.93 11.42 -9.18
CA GLU A 602 -33.44 12.29 -8.09
C GLU A 602 -32.61 13.47 -8.61
N SER A 603 -33.23 14.64 -8.63
CA SER A 603 -32.60 15.88 -9.14
C SER A 603 -31.45 16.39 -8.30
N THR A 604 -31.37 16.02 -7.00
CA THR A 604 -30.34 16.47 -6.04
C THR A 604 -29.26 15.44 -5.79
N LEU A 605 -29.26 14.33 -6.54
CA LEU A 605 -28.27 13.27 -6.39
C LEU A 605 -26.83 13.80 -6.59
N ASN A 606 -25.98 13.62 -5.58
CA ASN A 606 -24.54 13.83 -5.72
C ASN A 606 -23.88 12.53 -6.20
N ILE A 607 -23.58 12.46 -7.49
CA ILE A 607 -22.99 11.29 -8.17
C ILE A 607 -21.60 10.96 -7.61
N ASN A 608 -20.90 11.96 -7.06
CA ASN A 608 -19.57 11.78 -6.45
C ASN A 608 -19.63 11.21 -5.02
N SER A 609 -20.81 11.13 -4.42
CA SER A 609 -21.02 10.50 -3.13
C SER A 609 -21.28 9.01 -3.31
N ALA A 610 -20.28 8.18 -3.04
CA ALA A 610 -20.41 6.70 -3.11
C ALA A 610 -21.61 6.20 -2.26
N ARG A 611 -21.88 6.85 -1.13
CA ARG A 611 -23.01 6.53 -0.26
C ARG A 611 -24.34 6.80 -0.94
N GLN A 612 -24.56 8.03 -1.43
CA GLN A 612 -25.83 8.39 -2.08
C GLN A 612 -26.06 7.55 -3.35
N LEU A 613 -24.99 7.37 -4.13
CA LEU A 613 -25.04 6.55 -5.33
C LEU A 613 -25.41 5.10 -5.00
N GLY A 614 -24.80 4.52 -3.98
CA GLY A 614 -25.10 3.17 -3.52
C GLY A 614 -26.55 3.02 -3.02
N GLU A 615 -27.08 4.00 -2.28
CA GLU A 615 -28.47 4.04 -1.84
C GLU A 615 -29.44 4.06 -3.03
N VAL A 616 -29.14 4.86 -4.06
CA VAL A 616 -29.96 4.92 -5.27
C VAL A 616 -29.92 3.59 -6.03
N LEU A 617 -28.72 3.07 -6.33
CA LEU A 617 -28.58 1.87 -7.16
C LEU A 617 -29.15 0.62 -6.49
N PHE A 618 -28.83 0.40 -5.22
CA PHE A 618 -29.07 -0.87 -4.55
C PHE A 618 -30.28 -0.87 -3.61
N ALA A 619 -30.61 0.25 -2.94
CA ALA A 619 -31.77 0.31 -2.08
C ALA A 619 -33.04 0.70 -2.86
N LYS A 620 -32.96 1.72 -3.74
CA LYS A 620 -34.12 2.23 -4.48
C LYS A 620 -34.36 1.47 -5.79
N MET A 621 -33.38 1.46 -6.70
CA MET A 621 -33.48 0.81 -8.00
C MET A 621 -33.31 -0.71 -7.93
N ARG A 622 -32.70 -1.23 -6.86
CA ARG A 622 -32.52 -2.67 -6.62
C ARG A 622 -31.86 -3.42 -7.79
N ILE A 623 -30.81 -2.85 -8.37
CA ILE A 623 -30.12 -3.43 -9.52
C ILE A 623 -29.43 -4.78 -9.19
N ALA A 624 -29.31 -5.15 -7.91
CA ALA A 624 -28.81 -6.43 -7.43
C ALA A 624 -29.71 -6.98 -6.32
N GLU A 625 -29.99 -8.29 -6.32
CA GLU A 625 -30.73 -8.96 -5.25
C GLU A 625 -29.95 -9.00 -3.92
N LYS A 626 -28.62 -9.19 -4.00
CA LYS A 626 -27.68 -9.20 -2.86
C LYS A 626 -26.50 -8.30 -3.18
N PRO A 627 -26.62 -6.98 -2.94
CA PRO A 627 -25.55 -6.05 -3.23
C PRO A 627 -24.34 -6.29 -2.34
N LYS A 628 -23.14 -6.17 -2.92
CA LYS A 628 -21.88 -6.21 -2.19
C LYS A 628 -21.81 -4.99 -1.28
N MET A 629 -21.45 -5.24 -0.03
CA MET A 629 -21.24 -4.17 0.95
C MET A 629 -19.75 -3.97 1.18
N THR A 630 -19.34 -2.73 1.40
CA THR A 630 -18.02 -2.39 1.86
C THR A 630 -17.81 -2.82 3.32
N LYS A 631 -16.58 -2.84 3.80
CA LYS A 631 -16.26 -3.09 5.22
C LYS A 631 -17.01 -2.13 6.17
N THR A 632 -17.36 -0.94 5.70
CA THR A 632 -18.13 0.10 6.43
C THR A 632 -19.64 -0.06 6.29
N LYS A 633 -20.12 -1.19 5.78
CA LYS A 633 -21.55 -1.49 5.53
C LYS A 633 -22.25 -0.47 4.61
N GLN A 634 -21.52 0.20 3.75
CA GLN A 634 -22.07 0.96 2.63
C GLN A 634 -22.15 0.05 1.41
N PHE A 635 -23.02 0.35 0.50
CA PHE A 635 -23.06 -0.34 -0.79
C PHE A 635 -21.75 -0.11 -1.54
N CYS A 636 -21.16 -1.18 -2.05
CA CYS A 636 -19.98 -1.10 -2.88
C CYS A 636 -20.37 -0.48 -4.23
N THR A 637 -19.69 0.62 -4.58
CA THR A 637 -19.87 1.29 -5.88
C THR A 637 -18.56 1.38 -6.63
N ASP A 638 -17.59 0.50 -6.30
CA ASP A 638 -16.31 0.43 -6.99
C ASP A 638 -16.52 0.11 -8.47
N GLU A 639 -15.62 0.57 -9.31
CA GLU A 639 -15.71 0.44 -10.76
C GLU A 639 -15.84 -1.03 -11.18
N ASP A 640 -14.98 -1.92 -10.65
CA ASP A 640 -15.01 -3.36 -10.92
C ASP A 640 -16.35 -4.00 -10.56
N TYR A 641 -16.95 -3.58 -9.45
CA TYR A 641 -18.25 -4.11 -9.04
C TYR A 641 -19.37 -3.56 -9.90
N LEU A 642 -19.37 -2.28 -10.22
CA LEU A 642 -20.36 -1.69 -11.14
C LEU A 642 -20.24 -2.27 -12.54
N GLN A 643 -19.03 -2.57 -13.00
CA GLN A 643 -18.81 -3.21 -14.32
C GLN A 643 -19.58 -4.54 -14.48
N THR A 644 -19.84 -5.29 -13.39
CA THR A 644 -20.65 -6.52 -13.43
C THR A 644 -22.13 -6.29 -13.80
N PHE A 645 -22.59 -5.04 -13.66
CA PHE A 645 -23.94 -4.59 -14.02
C PHE A 645 -23.99 -3.76 -15.31
N ALA A 646 -22.84 -3.47 -15.90
CA ALA A 646 -22.74 -2.78 -17.18
C ALA A 646 -23.55 -3.50 -18.28
N ARG A 647 -24.10 -2.76 -19.23
CA ARG A 647 -24.99 -3.24 -20.30
C ARG A 647 -26.32 -3.86 -19.82
N LYS A 648 -26.50 -4.11 -18.51
CA LYS A 648 -27.74 -4.61 -17.93
C LYS A 648 -28.62 -3.47 -17.40
N HIS A 649 -27.98 -2.40 -16.93
CA HIS A 649 -28.65 -1.25 -16.35
C HIS A 649 -28.02 0.04 -16.89
N ARG A 650 -28.80 0.78 -17.67
CA ARG A 650 -28.38 2.04 -18.31
C ARG A 650 -27.75 3.03 -17.34
N ILE A 651 -28.29 3.16 -16.13
CA ILE A 651 -27.73 4.07 -15.11
C ILE A 651 -26.28 3.71 -14.77
N VAL A 652 -25.94 2.43 -14.75
CA VAL A 652 -24.56 1.96 -14.46
C VAL A 652 -23.62 2.36 -15.59
N ASP A 653 -24.04 2.19 -16.84
CA ASP A 653 -23.24 2.59 -18.01
C ASP A 653 -22.97 4.10 -17.98
N LEU A 654 -23.98 4.91 -17.68
CA LEU A 654 -23.85 6.36 -17.53
C LEU A 654 -22.90 6.75 -16.39
N ILE A 655 -22.96 6.05 -15.23
CA ILE A 655 -22.09 6.32 -14.09
C ILE A 655 -20.63 5.96 -14.41
N LEU A 656 -20.39 4.85 -15.07
CA LEU A 656 -19.04 4.43 -15.47
C LEU A 656 -18.46 5.43 -16.47
N GLU A 657 -19.23 5.86 -17.47
CA GLU A 657 -18.82 6.90 -18.41
C GLU A 657 -18.56 8.23 -17.69
N TYR A 658 -19.44 8.66 -16.80
CA TYR A 658 -19.27 9.88 -16.00
C TYR A 658 -17.96 9.87 -15.22
N ARG A 659 -17.64 8.76 -14.54
CA ARG A 659 -16.40 8.61 -13.79
C ARG A 659 -15.17 8.65 -14.69
N GLY A 660 -15.22 7.98 -15.84
CA GLY A 660 -14.16 8.00 -16.85
C GLY A 660 -13.88 9.42 -17.35
N VAL A 661 -14.93 10.11 -17.82
CA VAL A 661 -14.84 11.49 -18.31
C VAL A 661 -14.34 12.43 -17.22
N LYS A 662 -14.82 12.30 -15.98
CA LYS A 662 -14.39 13.14 -14.86
C LYS A 662 -12.92 12.92 -14.52
N LYS A 663 -12.46 11.68 -14.50
CA LYS A 663 -11.05 11.36 -14.26
C LYS A 663 -10.16 11.95 -15.35
N LEU A 664 -10.55 11.84 -16.61
CA LEU A 664 -9.80 12.44 -17.73
C LEU A 664 -9.70 13.96 -17.57
N LEU A 665 -10.82 14.61 -17.28
CA LEU A 665 -10.89 16.05 -17.12
C LEU A 665 -10.00 16.54 -15.97
N SER A 666 -10.24 16.02 -14.75
CA SER A 666 -9.57 16.53 -13.55
C SER A 666 -8.11 16.11 -13.42
N THR A 667 -7.76 14.88 -13.85
CA THR A 667 -6.41 14.33 -13.66
C THR A 667 -5.43 14.77 -14.74
N TYR A 668 -5.91 14.95 -15.97
CA TYR A 668 -5.05 15.25 -17.11
C TYR A 668 -5.36 16.58 -17.75
N VAL A 669 -6.59 16.80 -18.22
CA VAL A 669 -6.91 17.93 -19.10
C VAL A 669 -6.80 19.26 -18.38
N GLU A 670 -7.26 19.38 -17.14
CA GLU A 670 -7.16 20.59 -16.33
C GLU A 670 -5.84 20.66 -15.54
N ALA A 671 -5.27 19.53 -15.15
CA ALA A 671 -4.08 19.50 -14.30
C ALA A 671 -2.79 19.70 -15.08
N LEU A 672 -2.61 19.08 -16.26
CA LEU A 672 -1.37 19.15 -17.02
C LEU A 672 -0.97 20.60 -17.39
N PRO A 673 -1.85 21.48 -17.87
CA PRO A 673 -1.48 22.86 -18.17
C PRO A 673 -0.96 23.66 -16.96
N GLN A 674 -1.39 23.30 -15.74
CA GLN A 674 -0.96 23.96 -14.51
C GLN A 674 0.44 23.52 -14.07
N LEU A 675 0.92 22.38 -14.58
CA LEU A 675 2.22 21.79 -14.28
C LEU A 675 3.31 22.19 -15.28
N VAL A 676 2.97 22.97 -16.29
CA VAL A 676 3.95 23.49 -17.22
C VAL A 676 4.89 24.45 -16.48
N ASN A 677 6.17 24.13 -16.44
CA ASN A 677 7.20 24.97 -15.84
C ASN A 677 7.33 26.26 -16.66
N ARG A 678 7.26 27.40 -15.99
CA ARG A 678 7.27 28.73 -16.66
C ARG A 678 8.60 29.08 -17.32
N THR A 679 9.69 28.53 -16.82
CA THR A 679 11.05 28.79 -17.33
C THR A 679 11.33 27.99 -18.59
N THR A 680 10.90 26.71 -18.63
CA THR A 680 11.18 25.80 -19.75
C THR A 680 10.04 25.70 -20.76
N GLY A 681 8.82 26.06 -20.36
CA GLY A 681 7.61 25.84 -21.16
C GLY A 681 7.22 24.37 -21.29
N ARG A 682 7.74 23.48 -20.43
CA ARG A 682 7.57 22.02 -20.50
C ARG A 682 7.10 21.44 -19.18
N ILE A 683 6.58 20.23 -19.22
CA ILE A 683 6.30 19.42 -18.04
C ILE A 683 7.50 18.52 -17.77
N HIS A 684 7.98 18.53 -16.54
CA HIS A 684 9.07 17.70 -16.06
C HIS A 684 8.54 16.70 -15.04
N THR A 685 8.32 15.47 -15.48
CA THR A 685 7.96 14.38 -14.57
C THR A 685 9.19 13.84 -13.86
N SER A 686 9.03 13.26 -12.69
CA SER A 686 10.11 12.53 -12.00
C SER A 686 9.95 11.02 -12.20
N PHE A 687 10.99 10.36 -12.69
CA PHE A 687 11.05 8.89 -12.81
C PHE A 687 11.75 8.29 -11.60
N ASN A 688 11.07 7.37 -10.91
CA ASN A 688 11.62 6.73 -9.71
C ASN A 688 12.06 5.30 -10.03
N GLN A 689 13.33 4.98 -9.71
CA GLN A 689 13.91 3.64 -9.89
C GLN A 689 13.58 2.68 -8.74
N ALA A 690 13.38 3.19 -7.52
CA ALA A 690 13.33 2.43 -6.27
C ALA A 690 11.93 2.38 -5.65
N VAL A 691 10.86 2.29 -6.46
CA VAL A 691 9.48 2.26 -5.98
C VAL A 691 8.77 0.94 -6.28
N THR A 692 8.98 0.37 -7.46
CA THR A 692 8.27 -0.85 -7.85
C THR A 692 9.09 -2.09 -7.49
N ALA A 693 8.45 -3.11 -6.93
CA ALA A 693 9.15 -4.37 -6.60
C ALA A 693 9.62 -5.18 -7.83
N THR A 694 9.21 -4.79 -9.04
CA THR A 694 9.54 -5.48 -10.29
C THR A 694 10.72 -4.89 -11.06
N GLY A 695 11.28 -3.76 -10.66
CA GLY A 695 12.32 -3.06 -11.43
C GLY A 695 11.78 -2.04 -12.44
N ARG A 696 10.46 -2.00 -12.67
CA ARG A 696 9.85 -0.98 -13.54
C ARG A 696 10.05 0.41 -12.97
N LEU A 697 10.22 1.39 -13.83
CA LEU A 697 10.19 2.80 -13.45
C LEU A 697 8.76 3.20 -13.07
N SER A 698 8.61 4.14 -12.15
CA SER A 698 7.35 4.83 -11.91
C SER A 698 7.51 6.33 -12.16
N SER A 699 6.46 6.97 -12.68
CA SER A 699 6.43 8.40 -12.99
C SER A 699 5.53 9.12 -11.99
N THR A 700 6.02 10.25 -11.47
CA THR A 700 5.28 11.07 -10.50
C THR A 700 5.46 12.57 -10.80
N ASN A 701 4.53 13.39 -10.37
CA ASN A 701 4.53 14.84 -10.43
C ASN A 701 4.74 15.45 -11.86
N PRO A 702 3.89 15.08 -12.86
CA PRO A 702 2.73 14.19 -12.86
C PRO A 702 3.08 12.76 -13.28
N ASN A 703 2.16 11.79 -13.01
CA ASN A 703 2.31 10.46 -13.57
C ASN A 703 1.88 10.42 -15.05
N LEU A 704 2.85 10.46 -15.95
CA LEU A 704 2.63 10.42 -17.39
C LEU A 704 2.51 9.00 -17.98
N GLN A 705 2.86 7.96 -17.20
CA GLN A 705 2.74 6.56 -17.62
C GLN A 705 1.30 6.03 -17.58
N ASN A 706 0.38 6.74 -16.92
CA ASN A 706 -1.01 6.31 -16.76
C ASN A 706 -2.00 7.03 -17.70
N ILE A 707 -1.52 7.74 -18.71
CA ILE A 707 -2.38 8.39 -19.72
C ILE A 707 -3.08 7.31 -20.54
N PRO A 708 -4.44 7.26 -20.58
CA PRO A 708 -5.18 6.17 -21.18
C PRO A 708 -4.92 6.01 -22.69
N VAL A 709 -4.77 4.77 -23.14
CA VAL A 709 -4.49 4.41 -24.55
C VAL A 709 -5.69 3.72 -25.21
N ARG A 710 -6.54 3.01 -24.44
CA ARG A 710 -7.57 2.10 -24.97
C ARG A 710 -8.83 2.81 -25.44
N GLU A 711 -9.23 3.86 -24.74
CA GLU A 711 -10.44 4.62 -25.02
C GLU A 711 -10.14 5.83 -25.90
N GLU A 712 -11.01 6.11 -26.86
CA GLU A 712 -10.84 7.22 -27.80
C GLU A 712 -10.68 8.57 -27.08
N MET A 713 -11.50 8.81 -26.06
CA MET A 713 -11.39 10.02 -25.23
C MET A 713 -10.04 10.15 -24.54
N GLY A 714 -9.48 9.03 -24.02
CA GLY A 714 -8.15 9.03 -23.41
C GLY A 714 -7.03 9.24 -24.43
N ARG A 715 -7.15 8.60 -25.61
CA ARG A 715 -6.19 8.75 -26.71
C ARG A 715 -6.05 10.21 -27.18
N ARG A 716 -7.12 10.99 -27.18
CA ARG A 716 -7.10 12.43 -27.53
C ARG A 716 -6.21 13.27 -26.64
N ILE A 717 -5.96 12.86 -25.37
CA ILE A 717 -5.00 13.55 -24.48
C ILE A 717 -3.58 13.42 -25.04
N ARG A 718 -3.22 12.28 -25.62
CA ARG A 718 -1.91 12.08 -26.26
C ARG A 718 -1.67 13.03 -27.45
N ARG A 719 -2.73 13.47 -28.12
CA ARG A 719 -2.63 14.47 -29.20
C ARG A 719 -2.09 15.83 -28.71
N ALA A 720 -2.29 16.15 -27.43
CA ALA A 720 -1.78 17.38 -26.85
C ALA A 720 -0.27 17.33 -26.56
N PHE A 721 0.37 16.16 -26.60
CA PHE A 721 1.83 16.06 -26.47
C PHE A 721 2.47 16.25 -27.82
N ILE A 722 3.22 17.34 -27.95
CA ILE A 722 3.75 17.86 -29.23
C ILE A 722 5.27 17.99 -29.20
N PRO A 723 5.94 17.98 -30.36
CA PRO A 723 7.39 18.22 -30.46
C PRO A 723 7.80 19.59 -29.92
N SER A 724 9.11 19.77 -29.75
CA SER A 724 9.72 21.03 -29.29
C SER A 724 9.34 22.24 -30.16
N ASP A 725 9.38 22.07 -31.47
CA ASP A 725 9.10 23.10 -32.49
C ASP A 725 8.78 22.45 -33.85
N SER A 726 8.69 23.24 -34.89
CA SER A 726 8.41 22.80 -36.26
C SER A 726 9.52 21.93 -36.89
N ASP A 727 10.73 22.00 -36.38
CA ASP A 727 11.88 21.24 -36.88
C ASP A 727 11.98 19.87 -36.25
N HIS A 728 11.09 19.56 -35.29
CA HIS A 728 11.03 18.29 -34.60
C HIS A 728 9.76 17.51 -34.97
N LEU A 729 9.83 16.19 -34.69
CA LEU A 729 8.73 15.21 -34.70
C LEU A 729 8.81 14.40 -33.43
N LEU A 730 7.71 13.75 -33.06
CA LEU A 730 7.76 12.69 -32.06
C LEU A 730 7.94 11.34 -32.74
N LEU A 731 8.90 10.56 -32.23
CA LEU A 731 9.04 9.14 -32.54
C LEU A 731 8.63 8.36 -31.31
N SER A 732 7.72 7.40 -31.48
CA SER A 732 7.33 6.41 -30.46
C SER A 732 7.81 5.04 -30.91
N ALA A 733 8.56 4.34 -30.07
CA ALA A 733 9.06 3.00 -30.33
C ALA A 733 8.65 2.08 -29.18
N ASP A 734 7.95 0.98 -29.50
CA ASP A 734 7.35 0.05 -28.54
C ASP A 734 7.79 -1.39 -28.80
N TYR A 735 8.01 -2.15 -27.73
CA TYR A 735 8.32 -3.56 -27.85
C TYR A 735 7.10 -4.39 -28.22
N SER A 736 7.19 -5.13 -29.30
CA SER A 736 6.15 -6.07 -29.72
C SER A 736 6.12 -7.30 -28.81
N GLN A 737 5.14 -7.38 -27.92
CA GLN A 737 4.83 -8.54 -27.07
C GLN A 737 6.03 -9.03 -26.23
N VAL A 738 6.81 -8.16 -25.62
CA VAL A 738 8.04 -8.50 -24.89
C VAL A 738 7.84 -9.55 -23.80
N GLU A 739 6.74 -9.51 -23.06
CA GLU A 739 6.46 -10.46 -21.98
C GLU A 739 6.15 -11.87 -22.50
N LEU A 740 5.49 -12.00 -23.67
CA LEU A 740 5.28 -13.30 -24.32
C LEU A 740 6.58 -13.87 -24.88
N ARG A 741 7.45 -13.03 -25.44
CA ARG A 741 8.80 -13.42 -25.90
C ARG A 741 9.68 -13.87 -24.75
N LEU A 742 9.59 -13.21 -23.60
CA LEU A 742 10.24 -13.62 -22.37
C LEU A 742 9.71 -14.94 -21.84
N MET A 743 8.39 -15.18 -21.88
CA MET A 743 7.83 -16.48 -21.54
C MET A 743 8.38 -17.59 -22.45
N ALA A 744 8.45 -17.36 -23.76
CA ALA A 744 9.04 -18.29 -24.71
C ALA A 744 10.53 -18.59 -24.39
N HIS A 745 11.29 -17.56 -24.06
CA HIS A 745 12.70 -17.69 -23.67
C HIS A 745 12.89 -18.50 -22.38
N LEU A 746 12.14 -18.14 -21.32
CA LEU A 746 12.26 -18.73 -19.99
C LEU A 746 11.74 -20.17 -19.94
N SER A 747 10.60 -20.46 -20.56
CA SER A 747 10.04 -21.80 -20.64
C SER A 747 10.83 -22.71 -21.60
N GLY A 748 11.42 -22.14 -22.64
CA GLY A 748 12.04 -22.91 -23.74
C GLY A 748 11.04 -23.74 -24.50
N ASP A 749 9.75 -23.34 -24.56
CA ASP A 749 8.72 -24.04 -25.31
C ASP A 749 8.96 -23.91 -26.82
N GLU A 750 9.23 -25.03 -27.49
CA GLU A 750 9.61 -25.06 -28.91
C GLU A 750 8.51 -24.56 -29.83
N SER A 751 7.26 -24.87 -29.52
CA SER A 751 6.10 -24.40 -30.30
C SER A 751 5.94 -22.90 -30.21
N LEU A 752 6.14 -22.32 -29.00
CA LEU A 752 6.05 -20.89 -28.79
C LEU A 752 7.23 -20.15 -29.44
N ILE A 753 8.43 -20.70 -29.34
CA ILE A 753 9.64 -20.17 -30.01
C ILE A 753 9.46 -20.19 -31.52
N ALA A 754 9.00 -21.29 -32.09
CA ALA A 754 8.78 -21.45 -33.53
C ALA A 754 7.75 -20.47 -34.08
N ALA A 755 6.63 -20.27 -33.38
CA ALA A 755 5.61 -19.28 -33.76
C ALA A 755 6.20 -17.86 -33.86
N PHE A 756 7.01 -17.45 -32.92
CA PHE A 756 7.73 -16.17 -33.00
C PHE A 756 8.78 -16.10 -34.09
N ALA A 757 9.51 -17.20 -34.34
CA ALA A 757 10.54 -17.27 -35.37
C ALA A 757 9.93 -17.15 -36.79
N HIS A 758 8.74 -17.68 -37.02
CA HIS A 758 8.02 -17.57 -38.28
C HIS A 758 7.25 -16.24 -38.43
N GLY A 759 7.27 -15.35 -37.42
CA GLY A 759 6.52 -14.08 -37.45
C GLY A 759 5.00 -14.28 -37.41
N GLU A 760 4.55 -15.40 -36.85
CA GLU A 760 3.11 -15.70 -36.74
C GLU A 760 2.46 -14.79 -35.70
N ASP A 761 1.18 -14.44 -35.92
CA ASP A 761 0.37 -13.81 -34.87
C ASP A 761 0.13 -14.80 -33.73
N ILE A 762 0.88 -14.64 -32.62
CA ILE A 762 0.84 -15.55 -31.48
C ILE A 762 -0.56 -15.72 -30.88
N HIS A 763 -1.43 -14.70 -31.00
CA HIS A 763 -2.79 -14.79 -30.51
C HIS A 763 -3.67 -15.59 -31.48
N ALA A 764 -3.44 -15.44 -32.77
CA ALA A 764 -4.09 -16.26 -33.80
C ALA A 764 -3.57 -17.71 -33.75
N ALA A 765 -2.27 -17.92 -33.62
CA ALA A 765 -1.68 -19.26 -33.47
C ALA A 765 -2.21 -19.98 -32.20
N THR A 766 -2.32 -19.26 -31.08
CA THR A 766 -2.94 -19.81 -29.85
C THR A 766 -4.43 -20.12 -30.09
N ALA A 767 -5.19 -19.23 -30.73
CA ALA A 767 -6.60 -19.49 -31.07
C ALA A 767 -6.79 -20.69 -31.98
N ALA A 768 -5.96 -20.83 -33.01
CA ALA A 768 -6.00 -21.97 -33.91
C ALA A 768 -5.83 -23.29 -33.14
N LYS A 769 -4.90 -23.37 -32.23
CA LYS A 769 -4.68 -24.55 -31.38
C LYS A 769 -5.82 -24.77 -30.39
N LEU A 770 -6.28 -23.74 -29.69
CA LEU A 770 -7.34 -23.83 -28.67
C LEU A 770 -8.70 -24.25 -29.27
N PHE A 771 -9.01 -23.78 -30.46
CA PHE A 771 -10.29 -24.06 -31.14
C PHE A 771 -10.16 -25.12 -32.21
N ASN A 772 -8.99 -25.76 -32.37
CA ASN A 772 -8.68 -26.80 -33.35
C ASN A 772 -9.05 -26.35 -34.76
N LYS A 773 -8.52 -25.20 -35.18
CA LYS A 773 -8.74 -24.56 -36.49
C LYS A 773 -7.42 -24.28 -37.19
N THR A 774 -7.47 -24.00 -38.49
CA THR A 774 -6.33 -23.38 -39.19
C THR A 774 -6.25 -21.90 -38.91
N LEU A 775 -5.10 -21.27 -39.14
CA LEU A 775 -4.88 -19.84 -38.87
C LEU A 775 -5.90 -18.96 -39.62
N ASP A 776 -6.25 -19.34 -40.87
CA ASP A 776 -7.18 -18.59 -41.74
C ASP A 776 -8.65 -18.72 -41.29
N GLU A 777 -8.98 -19.74 -40.51
CA GLU A 777 -10.32 -19.97 -39.94
C GLU A 777 -10.56 -19.29 -38.59
N VAL A 778 -9.49 -18.70 -37.98
CA VAL A 778 -9.60 -18.03 -36.69
C VAL A 778 -10.38 -16.74 -36.83
N THR A 779 -11.49 -16.65 -36.11
CA THR A 779 -12.30 -15.43 -36.08
C THR A 779 -11.65 -14.35 -35.20
N SER A 780 -11.97 -13.08 -35.44
CA SER A 780 -11.51 -11.96 -34.62
C SER A 780 -11.87 -12.13 -33.13
N GLU A 781 -13.01 -12.74 -32.83
CA GLU A 781 -13.47 -13.02 -31.47
C GLU A 781 -12.64 -14.12 -30.83
N GLU A 782 -12.32 -15.20 -31.49
CA GLU A 782 -11.46 -16.27 -31.01
C GLU A 782 -10.04 -15.77 -30.76
N ARG A 783 -9.51 -14.94 -31.67
CA ARG A 783 -8.23 -14.27 -31.50
C ARG A 783 -8.24 -13.36 -30.27
N ARG A 784 -9.32 -12.61 -30.03
CA ARG A 784 -9.49 -11.74 -28.83
C ARG A 784 -9.52 -12.58 -27.56
N ARG A 785 -10.24 -13.71 -27.55
CA ARG A 785 -10.30 -14.65 -26.43
C ARG A 785 -8.92 -15.25 -26.14
N ALA A 786 -8.21 -15.68 -27.17
CA ALA A 786 -6.85 -16.19 -27.05
C ALA A 786 -5.87 -15.13 -26.54
N LYS A 787 -5.98 -13.87 -27.00
CA LYS A 787 -5.20 -12.75 -26.47
C LYS A 787 -5.41 -12.59 -24.95
N THR A 788 -6.66 -12.62 -24.51
CA THR A 788 -7.00 -12.51 -23.08
C THR A 788 -6.50 -13.71 -22.28
N ALA A 789 -6.56 -14.91 -22.86
CA ALA A 789 -6.03 -16.14 -22.27
C ALA A 789 -4.50 -16.09 -22.16
N ASN A 790 -3.78 -15.73 -23.23
CA ASN A 790 -2.32 -15.64 -23.26
C ASN A 790 -1.78 -14.74 -22.14
N PHE A 791 -2.26 -13.51 -22.04
CA PHE A 791 -1.86 -12.61 -20.97
C PHE A 791 -2.36 -13.06 -19.59
N GLY A 792 -3.62 -13.51 -19.52
CA GLY A 792 -4.20 -13.97 -18.26
C GLY A 792 -3.45 -15.14 -17.65
N ILE A 793 -3.07 -16.14 -18.46
CA ILE A 793 -2.39 -17.35 -18.02
C ILE A 793 -0.96 -17.01 -17.54
N ILE A 794 -0.23 -16.17 -18.27
CA ILE A 794 1.10 -15.69 -17.85
C ILE A 794 1.03 -15.03 -16.49
N TYR A 795 -0.05 -14.29 -16.19
CA TYR A 795 -0.27 -13.64 -14.89
C TYR A 795 -0.96 -14.55 -13.87
N GLY A 796 -1.07 -15.86 -14.13
CA GLY A 796 -1.62 -16.84 -13.19
C GLY A 796 -3.12 -16.68 -12.95
N ILE A 797 -3.90 -16.32 -14.00
CA ILE A 797 -5.35 -16.19 -13.87
C ILE A 797 -5.99 -17.53 -13.57
N SER A 798 -6.94 -17.54 -12.61
CA SER A 798 -7.76 -18.73 -12.35
C SER A 798 -8.87 -18.91 -13.40
N ALA A 799 -9.43 -20.13 -13.52
CA ALA A 799 -10.59 -20.39 -14.37
C ALA A 799 -11.79 -19.48 -14.02
N PHE A 800 -11.93 -19.10 -12.74
CA PHE A 800 -12.93 -18.12 -12.33
C PHE A 800 -12.62 -16.71 -12.87
N GLY A 801 -11.38 -16.25 -12.72
CA GLY A 801 -10.97 -14.93 -13.24
C GLY A 801 -11.10 -14.82 -14.77
N LEU A 802 -10.71 -15.89 -15.49
CA LEU A 802 -10.85 -15.93 -16.95
C LEU A 802 -12.31 -15.96 -17.38
N SER A 803 -13.15 -16.74 -16.69
CA SER A 803 -14.60 -16.78 -16.91
C SER A 803 -15.25 -15.41 -16.78
N GLN A 804 -14.86 -14.62 -15.78
CA GLN A 804 -15.36 -13.26 -15.59
C GLN A 804 -14.89 -12.31 -16.71
N ARG A 805 -13.62 -12.40 -17.12
CA ARG A 805 -13.05 -11.51 -18.16
C ARG A 805 -13.60 -11.78 -19.57
N LEU A 806 -13.90 -13.03 -19.88
CA LEU A 806 -14.41 -13.45 -21.19
C LEU A 806 -15.94 -13.56 -21.24
N GLU A 807 -16.61 -13.38 -20.09
CA GLU A 807 -18.08 -13.56 -19.93
C GLU A 807 -18.55 -14.96 -20.40
N ILE A 808 -17.74 -16.01 -20.12
CA ILE A 808 -18.00 -17.40 -20.49
C ILE A 808 -18.22 -18.28 -19.25
N PRO A 809 -18.85 -19.46 -19.41
CA PRO A 809 -18.97 -20.43 -18.31
C PRO A 809 -17.60 -20.84 -17.76
N ARG A 810 -17.53 -21.06 -16.42
CA ARG A 810 -16.27 -21.45 -15.75
C ARG A 810 -15.67 -22.74 -16.32
N LYS A 811 -16.50 -23.66 -16.83
CA LYS A 811 -16.02 -24.89 -17.48
C LYS A 811 -15.27 -24.55 -18.76
N GLU A 812 -15.84 -23.72 -19.63
CA GLU A 812 -15.21 -23.27 -20.89
C GLU A 812 -13.90 -22.50 -20.59
N ALA A 813 -13.88 -21.64 -19.59
CA ALA A 813 -12.64 -20.96 -19.16
C ALA A 813 -11.58 -21.95 -18.68
N LYS A 814 -11.97 -23.04 -18.01
CA LYS A 814 -11.04 -24.10 -17.62
C LYS A 814 -10.54 -24.86 -18.83
N ASP A 815 -11.41 -25.22 -19.76
CA ASP A 815 -11.04 -25.93 -21.00
C ASP A 815 -10.04 -25.08 -21.83
N ILE A 816 -10.19 -23.76 -21.86
CA ILE A 816 -9.22 -22.83 -22.51
C ILE A 816 -7.86 -22.88 -21.81
N ILE A 817 -7.82 -22.85 -20.47
CA ILE A 817 -6.55 -22.91 -19.71
C ILE A 817 -5.88 -24.26 -19.91
N ASP A 818 -6.62 -25.35 -19.81
CA ASP A 818 -6.11 -26.70 -19.97
C ASP A 818 -5.57 -26.89 -21.42
N GLY A 819 -6.31 -26.48 -22.45
CA GLY A 819 -5.87 -26.52 -23.85
C GLY A 819 -4.66 -25.62 -24.15
N TYR A 820 -4.52 -24.49 -23.45
CA TYR A 820 -3.31 -23.68 -23.54
C TYR A 820 -2.08 -24.45 -23.03
N PHE A 821 -2.16 -25.09 -21.88
CA PHE A 821 -1.05 -25.88 -21.32
C PHE A 821 -0.80 -27.19 -22.10
N GLU A 822 -1.81 -27.78 -22.74
CA GLU A 822 -1.61 -28.87 -23.70
C GLU A 822 -0.85 -28.41 -24.95
N SER A 823 -1.11 -27.18 -25.42
CA SER A 823 -0.47 -26.58 -26.58
C SER A 823 0.96 -26.12 -26.31
N TYR A 824 1.23 -25.71 -25.05
CA TYR A 824 2.52 -25.19 -24.59
C TYR A 824 2.95 -25.84 -23.26
N PRO A 825 3.30 -27.13 -23.26
CA PRO A 825 3.53 -27.90 -22.03
C PRO A 825 4.73 -27.41 -21.22
N LYS A 826 5.78 -26.87 -21.88
CA LYS A 826 6.95 -26.35 -21.20
C LYS A 826 6.67 -25.02 -20.48
N VAL A 827 5.63 -24.28 -20.88
CA VAL A 827 5.17 -23.10 -20.16
C VAL A 827 4.64 -23.51 -18.79
N LYS A 828 3.81 -24.57 -18.72
CA LYS A 828 3.31 -25.08 -17.44
C LYS A 828 4.45 -25.59 -16.56
N GLU A 829 5.34 -26.39 -17.13
CA GLU A 829 6.52 -26.90 -16.42
C GLU A 829 7.36 -25.77 -15.81
N TYR A 830 7.60 -24.71 -16.60
CA TYR A 830 8.32 -23.53 -16.12
C TYR A 830 7.59 -22.86 -14.93
N MET A 831 6.28 -22.67 -15.05
CA MET A 831 5.48 -22.03 -13.98
C MET A 831 5.51 -22.86 -12.69
N ASP A 832 5.37 -24.18 -12.79
CA ASP A 832 5.41 -25.08 -11.63
C ASP A 832 6.82 -25.09 -11.00
N ASN A 833 7.87 -25.12 -11.81
CA ASN A 833 9.26 -25.13 -11.36
C ASN A 833 9.67 -23.81 -10.70
N VAL A 834 9.24 -22.67 -11.23
CA VAL A 834 9.56 -21.36 -10.64
C VAL A 834 8.91 -21.18 -9.27
N VAL A 835 7.67 -21.69 -9.10
CA VAL A 835 6.99 -21.69 -7.79
C VAL A 835 7.68 -22.63 -6.80
N ALA A 836 8.09 -23.84 -7.25
CA ALA A 836 8.83 -24.79 -6.41
C ALA A 836 10.16 -24.18 -5.94
N LYS A 837 10.93 -23.60 -6.86
CA LYS A 837 12.18 -22.91 -6.55
C LYS A 837 12.00 -21.74 -5.60
N ALA A 838 10.94 -20.94 -5.80
CA ALA A 838 10.61 -19.83 -4.91
C ALA A 838 10.30 -20.29 -3.48
N LYS A 839 9.67 -21.46 -3.30
CA LYS A 839 9.43 -22.06 -1.97
C LYS A 839 10.72 -22.51 -1.27
N GLU A 840 11.74 -22.90 -2.04
CA GLU A 840 13.04 -23.31 -1.52
C GLU A 840 13.94 -22.12 -1.20
N GLU A 841 14.03 -21.14 -2.13
CA GLU A 841 14.96 -20.01 -2.04
C GLU A 841 14.40 -18.79 -1.33
N GLY A 842 13.06 -18.67 -1.22
CA GLY A 842 12.36 -17.49 -0.67
C GLY A 842 12.29 -16.30 -1.62
N PHE A 843 12.84 -16.41 -2.84
CA PHE A 843 12.81 -15.35 -3.86
C PHE A 843 12.76 -15.92 -5.27
N VAL A 844 12.49 -15.05 -6.23
CA VAL A 844 12.66 -15.30 -7.67
C VAL A 844 13.55 -14.21 -8.27
N SER A 845 14.16 -14.49 -9.43
CA SER A 845 15.07 -13.55 -10.11
C SER A 845 14.72 -13.35 -11.57
N THR A 846 15.06 -12.16 -12.10
CA THR A 846 15.06 -11.88 -13.53
C THR A 846 16.23 -12.58 -14.24
N ILE A 847 16.24 -12.56 -15.59
CA ILE A 847 17.37 -13.07 -16.38
C ILE A 847 18.69 -12.29 -16.11
N PHE A 848 18.61 -11.09 -15.53
CA PHE A 848 19.75 -10.27 -15.14
C PHE A 848 20.07 -10.36 -13.63
N GLY A 849 19.38 -11.25 -12.89
CA GLY A 849 19.65 -11.53 -11.50
C GLY A 849 18.92 -10.66 -10.49
N ARG A 850 18.10 -9.65 -10.91
CA ARG A 850 17.29 -8.85 -9.97
C ARG A 850 16.39 -9.78 -9.15
N ARG A 851 16.41 -9.63 -7.81
CA ARG A 851 15.66 -10.48 -6.91
C ARG A 851 14.35 -9.86 -6.48
N ARG A 852 13.30 -10.69 -6.36
CA ARG A 852 12.08 -10.36 -5.66
C ARG A 852 11.84 -11.38 -4.57
N TYR A 853 11.85 -10.93 -3.31
CA TYR A 853 11.59 -11.77 -2.16
C TYR A 853 10.08 -12.04 -2.02
N LEU A 854 9.73 -13.27 -1.60
CA LEU A 854 8.36 -13.77 -1.54
C LEU A 854 8.09 -14.34 -0.15
N ASN A 855 8.01 -13.47 0.84
CA ASN A 855 7.88 -13.85 2.26
C ASN A 855 6.64 -14.72 2.53
N ASP A 856 5.58 -14.59 1.74
CA ASP A 856 4.32 -15.32 1.89
C ASP A 856 4.22 -16.60 1.03
N ILE A 857 5.30 -17.02 0.33
CA ILE A 857 5.26 -18.15 -0.61
C ILE A 857 4.94 -19.49 0.08
N SER A 858 5.31 -19.62 1.35
CA SER A 858 5.03 -20.79 2.19
C SER A 858 3.95 -20.52 3.27
N SER A 859 3.21 -19.41 3.14
CA SER A 859 2.18 -19.02 4.09
C SER A 859 1.06 -20.07 4.18
N HIS A 860 0.60 -20.38 5.38
CA HIS A 860 -0.58 -21.23 5.60
C HIS A 860 -1.87 -20.58 5.09
N ASN A 861 -1.91 -19.25 4.98
CA ASN A 861 -3.03 -18.53 4.37
C ASN A 861 -3.06 -18.76 2.85
N ALA A 862 -4.05 -19.52 2.37
CA ALA A 862 -4.20 -19.84 0.95
C ALA A 862 -4.31 -18.60 0.03
N VAL A 863 -4.86 -17.47 0.52
CA VAL A 863 -4.99 -16.23 -0.27
C VAL A 863 -3.62 -15.55 -0.40
N ALA A 864 -2.89 -15.39 0.70
CA ALA A 864 -1.53 -14.82 0.70
C ALA A 864 -0.58 -15.70 -0.11
N ARG A 865 -0.58 -17.02 0.13
CA ARG A 865 0.22 -17.97 -0.64
C ARG A 865 -0.12 -17.92 -2.13
N GLY A 866 -1.40 -17.92 -2.52
CA GLY A 866 -1.80 -17.83 -3.93
C GLY A 866 -1.39 -16.52 -4.59
N LEU A 867 -1.33 -15.40 -3.85
CA LEU A 867 -0.77 -14.14 -4.34
C LEU A 867 0.74 -14.25 -4.54
N ALA A 868 1.46 -14.82 -3.57
CA ALA A 868 2.90 -15.03 -3.67
C ALA A 868 3.28 -15.99 -4.81
N GLU A 869 2.51 -17.07 -5.04
CA GLU A 869 2.71 -18.00 -6.17
C GLU A 869 2.49 -17.29 -7.52
N ARG A 870 1.48 -16.43 -7.65
CA ARG A 870 1.32 -15.59 -8.85
C ARG A 870 2.48 -14.62 -9.04
N ASN A 871 2.94 -13.98 -7.96
CA ASN A 871 4.10 -13.10 -8.00
C ASN A 871 5.38 -13.86 -8.38
N ALA A 872 5.53 -15.12 -7.95
CA ALA A 872 6.66 -15.97 -8.34
C ALA A 872 6.74 -16.16 -9.86
N VAL A 873 5.62 -16.34 -10.54
CA VAL A 873 5.56 -16.49 -12.00
C VAL A 873 5.76 -15.14 -12.71
N ASN A 874 5.11 -14.09 -12.22
CA ASN A 874 5.09 -12.79 -12.90
C ASN A 874 6.40 -12.01 -12.77
N ALA A 875 7.03 -12.04 -11.60
CA ALA A 875 8.16 -11.17 -11.31
C ALA A 875 9.38 -11.42 -12.23
N PRO A 876 9.78 -12.67 -12.56
CA PRO A 876 10.84 -12.91 -13.53
C PRO A 876 10.55 -12.32 -14.91
N ILE A 877 9.31 -12.38 -15.38
CA ILE A 877 8.90 -11.90 -16.71
C ILE A 877 8.86 -10.37 -16.72
N GLN A 878 8.08 -9.77 -15.83
CA GLN A 878 7.92 -8.31 -15.77
C GLN A 878 9.23 -7.61 -15.41
N GLY A 879 10.00 -8.21 -14.49
CA GLY A 879 11.29 -7.65 -14.10
C GLY A 879 12.33 -7.76 -15.21
N SER A 880 12.38 -8.87 -15.95
CA SER A 880 13.25 -8.98 -17.12
C SER A 880 12.87 -7.99 -18.23
N ALA A 881 11.58 -7.76 -18.47
CA ALA A 881 11.13 -6.74 -19.41
C ALA A 881 11.57 -5.34 -18.97
N ALA A 882 11.48 -5.04 -17.68
CA ALA A 882 11.94 -3.77 -17.13
C ALA A 882 13.46 -3.59 -17.24
N ASP A 883 14.24 -4.63 -16.96
CA ASP A 883 15.71 -4.61 -17.13
C ASP A 883 16.10 -4.42 -18.60
N ILE A 884 15.44 -5.13 -19.54
CA ILE A 884 15.62 -4.97 -20.99
C ILE A 884 15.36 -3.51 -21.41
N MET A 885 14.25 -2.92 -20.96
CA MET A 885 13.93 -1.53 -21.26
C MET A 885 14.99 -0.57 -20.72
N LYS A 886 15.48 -0.76 -19.51
CA LYS A 886 16.56 0.06 -18.94
C LYS A 886 17.85 -0.05 -19.75
N ILE A 887 18.22 -1.27 -20.16
CA ILE A 887 19.40 -1.51 -21.00
C ILE A 887 19.24 -0.84 -22.36
N ALA A 888 18.06 -0.93 -22.97
CA ALA A 888 17.74 -0.24 -24.21
C ALA A 888 17.90 1.29 -24.07
N MET A 889 17.35 1.87 -23.02
CA MET A 889 17.47 3.30 -22.72
C MET A 889 18.93 3.74 -22.55
N ILE A 890 19.73 2.97 -21.83
CA ILE A 890 21.17 3.23 -21.64
C ILE A 890 21.91 3.15 -22.98
N ASN A 891 21.61 2.17 -23.82
CA ASN A 891 22.23 2.00 -25.12
C ASN A 891 21.86 3.15 -26.08
N VAL A 892 20.60 3.56 -26.12
CA VAL A 892 20.16 4.72 -26.91
C VAL A 892 20.88 5.97 -26.45
N HIS A 893 20.92 6.22 -25.14
CA HIS A 893 21.56 7.38 -24.55
C HIS A 893 23.07 7.45 -24.91
N ARG A 894 23.78 6.32 -24.75
CA ARG A 894 25.21 6.22 -25.11
C ARG A 894 25.45 6.45 -26.59
N ARG A 895 24.65 5.86 -27.46
CA ARG A 895 24.78 6.04 -28.91
C ARG A 895 24.43 7.45 -29.37
N PHE A 896 23.42 8.07 -28.79
CA PHE A 896 23.08 9.47 -29.08
C PHE A 896 24.27 10.38 -28.73
N ALA A 897 24.90 10.19 -27.58
CA ALA A 897 26.09 10.95 -27.18
C ALA A 897 27.28 10.67 -28.10
N ALA A 898 27.57 9.39 -28.41
CA ALA A 898 28.71 9.02 -29.25
C ALA A 898 28.61 9.53 -30.71
N GLU A 899 27.39 9.58 -31.25
CA GLU A 899 27.12 9.98 -32.62
C GLU A 899 26.74 11.47 -32.75
N GLY A 900 26.73 12.23 -31.65
CA GLY A 900 26.40 13.64 -31.63
C GLY A 900 24.94 13.95 -32.02
N ILE A 901 24.01 13.03 -31.75
CA ILE A 901 22.59 13.19 -31.99
C ILE A 901 22.03 14.26 -31.03
N ARG A 902 21.28 15.21 -31.57
CA ARG A 902 20.65 16.30 -30.80
C ARG A 902 19.24 16.00 -30.37
N SER A 903 18.58 15.03 -31.01
CA SER A 903 17.28 14.48 -30.60
C SER A 903 17.36 13.92 -29.19
N LYS A 904 16.25 13.98 -28.43
CA LYS A 904 16.23 13.60 -27.02
C LYS A 904 15.12 12.60 -26.71
N VAL A 905 15.43 11.59 -25.92
CA VAL A 905 14.40 10.78 -25.27
C VAL A 905 13.70 11.67 -24.22
N ILE A 906 12.37 11.72 -24.27
CA ILE A 906 11.58 12.62 -23.40
C ILE A 906 10.61 11.87 -22.49
N LEU A 907 10.21 10.63 -22.84
CA LEU A 907 9.35 9.79 -22.03
C LEU A 907 9.71 8.32 -22.15
N GLN A 908 9.45 7.60 -21.09
CA GLN A 908 9.35 6.14 -21.07
C GLN A 908 7.99 5.74 -20.48
N VAL A 909 7.21 4.94 -21.21
CA VAL A 909 5.86 4.53 -20.82
C VAL A 909 5.72 3.03 -21.02
N HIS A 910 5.72 2.24 -19.94
CA HIS A 910 5.69 0.77 -19.97
C HIS A 910 6.84 0.15 -20.76
N ASP A 911 6.58 -0.27 -21.99
CA ASP A 911 7.49 -0.86 -22.98
C ASP A 911 7.76 0.07 -24.18
N GLU A 912 7.37 1.35 -24.09
CA GLU A 912 7.47 2.39 -25.09
C GLU A 912 8.54 3.44 -24.73
N LEU A 913 9.32 3.90 -25.72
CA LEU A 913 10.19 5.10 -25.66
C LEU A 913 9.65 6.17 -26.58
N VAL A 914 9.56 7.41 -26.07
CA VAL A 914 9.19 8.58 -26.88
C VAL A 914 10.39 9.51 -27.02
N VAL A 915 10.70 9.88 -28.25
CA VAL A 915 11.82 10.74 -28.62
C VAL A 915 11.30 12.01 -29.27
N ASP A 916 11.76 13.16 -28.79
CA ASP A 916 11.63 14.47 -29.43
C ASP A 916 12.74 14.57 -30.47
N MET A 917 12.43 14.30 -31.70
CA MET A 917 13.36 13.97 -32.78
C MET A 917 13.45 15.08 -33.83
N LEU A 918 14.67 15.56 -34.11
CA LEU A 918 14.91 16.47 -35.22
C LEU A 918 14.59 15.83 -36.57
N ARG A 919 13.83 16.51 -37.40
CA ARG A 919 13.46 16.01 -38.75
C ARG A 919 14.70 15.65 -39.60
N SER A 920 15.82 16.38 -39.43
CA SER A 920 17.08 16.06 -40.09
C SER A 920 17.81 14.81 -39.61
N GLU A 921 17.43 14.28 -38.43
CA GLU A 921 18.02 13.10 -37.81
C GLU A 921 17.08 11.86 -37.89
N GLN A 922 15.91 11.99 -38.53
CA GLN A 922 14.82 11.01 -38.49
C GLN A 922 15.28 9.59 -38.78
N GLU A 923 15.88 9.33 -39.94
CA GLU A 923 16.32 7.98 -40.34
C GLU A 923 17.35 7.41 -39.35
N ARG A 924 18.28 8.27 -38.90
CA ARG A 924 19.35 7.86 -38.01
C ARG A 924 18.85 7.55 -36.62
N VAL A 925 17.97 8.40 -36.04
CA VAL A 925 17.36 8.19 -34.72
C VAL A 925 16.50 6.94 -34.73
N ALA A 926 15.64 6.75 -35.73
CA ALA A 926 14.81 5.58 -35.84
C ALA A 926 15.65 4.27 -35.90
N THR A 927 16.74 4.28 -36.68
CA THR A 927 17.68 3.17 -36.75
C THR A 927 18.34 2.90 -35.40
N ILE A 928 18.88 3.92 -34.73
CA ILE A 928 19.56 3.77 -33.44
C ILE A 928 18.59 3.21 -32.37
N VAL A 929 17.41 3.83 -32.25
CA VAL A 929 16.41 3.41 -31.25
C VAL A 929 16.01 1.96 -31.47
N THR A 930 15.66 1.58 -32.71
CA THR A 930 15.24 0.21 -33.02
C THR A 930 16.36 -0.81 -32.75
N GLU A 931 17.58 -0.54 -33.24
CA GLU A 931 18.74 -1.43 -33.03
C GLU A 931 19.07 -1.60 -31.54
N CYS A 932 19.09 -0.48 -30.77
CA CYS A 932 19.38 -0.53 -29.33
C CYS A 932 18.33 -1.28 -28.55
N MET A 933 17.05 -1.11 -28.88
CA MET A 933 15.95 -1.85 -28.24
C MET A 933 16.00 -3.34 -28.63
N GLU A 934 16.12 -3.67 -29.90
CA GLU A 934 16.14 -5.07 -30.36
C GLU A 934 17.37 -5.85 -29.87
N SER A 935 18.49 -5.19 -29.65
CA SER A 935 19.75 -5.81 -29.16
C SER A 935 19.94 -5.74 -27.65
N ALA A 936 18.97 -5.21 -26.90
CA ALA A 936 19.10 -5.01 -25.45
C ALA A 936 19.28 -6.33 -24.65
N ALA A 937 18.84 -7.46 -25.18
CA ALA A 937 19.04 -8.77 -24.59
C ALA A 937 19.17 -9.88 -25.64
N ALA A 938 20.04 -10.85 -25.39
CA ALA A 938 20.16 -12.06 -26.20
C ALA A 938 19.16 -13.13 -25.73
N LEU A 939 17.98 -13.17 -26.35
CA LEU A 939 16.94 -14.14 -26.05
C LEU A 939 16.92 -15.28 -27.10
N LYS A 940 16.30 -16.42 -26.76
CA LYS A 940 15.99 -17.49 -27.74
C LYS A 940 15.01 -17.04 -28.83
N VAL A 941 14.33 -15.94 -28.59
CA VAL A 941 13.36 -15.32 -29.50
C VAL A 941 13.80 -13.87 -29.71
N ARG A 942 13.91 -13.42 -30.97
CA ARG A 942 14.32 -12.05 -31.27
C ARG A 942 13.35 -11.05 -30.68
N LEU A 943 13.87 -9.99 -30.04
CA LEU A 943 13.07 -8.81 -29.70
C LEU A 943 12.69 -8.06 -30.99
N VAL A 944 11.49 -7.56 -31.07
CA VAL A 944 10.98 -6.81 -32.22
C VAL A 944 10.39 -5.51 -31.68
N VAL A 945 10.69 -4.42 -32.39
CA VAL A 945 10.24 -3.09 -32.04
C VAL A 945 9.43 -2.52 -33.19
N ASP A 946 8.23 -2.09 -32.89
CA ASP A 946 7.39 -1.31 -33.80
C ASP A 946 7.60 0.18 -33.49
N TYR A 947 7.73 1.03 -34.49
CA TYR A 947 7.83 2.47 -34.26
C TYR A 947 6.95 3.25 -35.21
N GLY A 948 6.50 4.42 -34.77
CA GLY A 948 5.81 5.40 -35.57
C GLY A 948 6.37 6.81 -35.37
N VAL A 949 6.05 7.72 -36.28
CA VAL A 949 6.50 9.10 -36.27
C VAL A 949 5.31 10.01 -36.57
N GLY A 950 5.17 11.10 -35.84
CA GLY A 950 4.05 12.02 -36.00
C GLY A 950 4.31 13.42 -35.44
N ASP A 951 3.40 14.33 -35.75
CA ASP A 951 3.42 15.70 -35.21
C ASP A 951 2.85 15.79 -33.77
N ASN A 952 2.42 14.69 -33.21
CA ASN A 952 2.03 14.52 -31.81
C ASN A 952 2.14 13.05 -31.39
N TRP A 953 2.07 12.80 -30.08
CA TRP A 953 2.24 11.44 -29.56
C TRP A 953 1.16 10.44 -30.00
N LEU A 954 -0.08 10.91 -30.27
CA LEU A 954 -1.14 10.04 -30.78
C LEU A 954 -0.85 9.54 -32.20
N GLU A 955 -0.30 10.40 -33.04
CA GLU A 955 0.07 10.04 -34.43
C GLU A 955 1.34 9.19 -34.50
N ALA A 956 2.23 9.38 -33.54
CA ALA A 956 3.47 8.60 -33.43
C ALA A 956 3.25 7.19 -32.86
N HIS A 957 2.12 6.92 -32.15
CA HIS A 957 1.86 5.65 -31.47
C HIS A 957 1.02 4.67 -32.33
#